data_8427d2b70fb4d6d2713f57db533b8c80
#
_entry.id   8427d2b70fb4d6d2713f57db533b8c80
#
_cell.length_a   1.000
_cell.length_b   1.000
_cell.length_c   1.000
_cell.angle_alpha   90.00
_cell.angle_beta   90.00
_cell.angle_gamma   90.00
#
_symmetry.space_group_name_H-M   'P 1'
#
loop_
_entity.id
_entity.type
_entity.pdbx_description
1 polymer ?
#
loop_
_entity_poly.entity_id
_entity_poly.type
_entity_poly.pdbx_seq_one_letter_code
_entity_poly.pdbx_strand_id
1 'polypeptide(L)'
;MNRKQLANAIRALSMDGVQKANSGHPGAPMGMADIAEVLWRSHLNHNPQNPNWADRDRFVLSNGHGSMLIYSLLHLSGYELSIDDLKNFRQLHSKTPGHPEYGYAPGIETTTGPLGQGITNAVGMAIAEKALAAQFNKPGHDIVDHFTYVFMGDGCLMEGISHEACSLAGTLGLGKLIAFWDDNGISIDGHVEGWFSDDTPKRFEAYGWHVIPAVDGHDADAINAAIEAAKAETSRPTLICTKTIIGFGSPNKAGSHDCHGAPLGNDEIKAAREFLGWEHAPFEIPADIYAAWDAKQAGASKEAAWDEKFAAYAKAYPAEAAEYKRRVAGELPANWEAATSEIIANLQANPANIASRKASQNALEAFGKLLPEFMGGSADLAPSNLTMWSGSKSLTAEDFSGNYIHYGVREFGMTAIINGIALHGGFVPYGATFLMFMEYARNAMRMAALMKVQNIQVYTHDSIGLGEDGPTHQPVEQIASLRMTPNMSTWRPCDQVESAVAWKLAIERKDAPSALIFSRQNLAQQPRSAEQVANIAKGGYILKDCAGQPELILIATGSEVELAVAAYEQLSAEGKAVRVVSMPSTDAFDKQDAAYREAVLPAAVTKRIAIEASIADFWYKYVGFGGRIIGMTSFGESAPAGELFKLFGFTTENVVKQAKELLA
;
A
#
# COMPACT_ATOMS: atom_id res chain seq x y z
N MET A 1 -13.07 -37.80 -11.97
CA MET A 1 -11.83 -37.40 -12.68
C MET A 1 -10.67 -37.49 -11.71
N ASN A 2 -9.47 -37.87 -12.16
CA ASN A 2 -8.30 -38.00 -11.30
C ASN A 2 -7.74 -36.60 -10.96
N ARG A 3 -7.61 -36.25 -9.66
CA ARG A 3 -7.06 -34.97 -9.17
C ARG A 3 -5.68 -34.65 -9.75
N LYS A 4 -4.82 -35.67 -9.95
CA LYS A 4 -3.49 -35.49 -10.56
C LYS A 4 -3.56 -34.90 -11.97
N GLN A 5 -4.55 -35.28 -12.79
CA GLN A 5 -4.72 -34.70 -14.13
C GLN A 5 -5.19 -33.24 -14.06
N LEU A 6 -5.98 -32.89 -13.05
CA LEU A 6 -6.40 -31.50 -12.80
C LEU A 6 -5.21 -30.61 -12.38
N ALA A 7 -4.35 -31.10 -11.50
CA ALA A 7 -3.11 -30.41 -11.15
C ALA A 7 -2.12 -30.35 -12.33
N ASN A 8 -2.08 -31.40 -13.18
CA ASN A 8 -1.23 -31.41 -14.36
C ASN A 8 -1.64 -30.36 -15.41
N ALA A 9 -2.92 -29.96 -15.46
CA ALA A 9 -3.34 -28.84 -16.30
C ALA A 9 -2.65 -27.53 -15.89
N ILE A 10 -2.50 -27.28 -14.58
CA ILE A 10 -1.74 -26.12 -14.05
C ILE A 10 -0.27 -26.22 -14.47
N ARG A 11 0.35 -27.41 -14.31
CA ARG A 11 1.75 -27.65 -14.67
C ARG A 11 1.98 -27.41 -16.16
N ALA A 12 1.10 -27.96 -17.00
CA ALA A 12 1.18 -27.81 -18.46
C ALA A 12 1.09 -26.33 -18.88
N LEU A 13 0.06 -25.61 -18.43
CA LEU A 13 -0.10 -24.19 -18.74
C LEU A 13 1.08 -23.34 -18.25
N SER A 14 1.63 -23.67 -17.08
CA SER A 14 2.73 -22.92 -16.48
C SER A 14 4.04 -23.11 -17.25
N MET A 15 4.41 -24.35 -17.57
CA MET A 15 5.61 -24.60 -18.36
C MET A 15 5.48 -24.08 -19.79
N ASP A 16 4.29 -24.18 -20.42
CA ASP A 16 4.04 -23.67 -21.78
C ASP A 16 4.11 -22.14 -21.85
N GLY A 17 3.52 -21.44 -20.87
CA GLY A 17 3.55 -19.98 -20.79
C GLY A 17 4.97 -19.45 -20.63
N VAL A 18 5.72 -20.03 -19.70
CA VAL A 18 7.12 -19.66 -19.46
C VAL A 18 8.00 -19.97 -20.68
N GLN A 19 7.82 -21.13 -21.29
CA GLN A 19 8.60 -21.53 -22.48
C GLN A 19 8.30 -20.62 -23.67
N LYS A 20 7.03 -20.31 -23.91
CA LYS A 20 6.63 -19.42 -25.01
C LYS A 20 7.18 -18.01 -24.84
N ALA A 21 7.14 -17.48 -23.63
CA ALA A 21 7.72 -16.18 -23.30
C ALA A 21 9.25 -16.19 -23.30
N ASN A 22 9.87 -17.36 -23.28
CA ASN A 22 11.31 -17.58 -23.06
C ASN A 22 11.81 -16.82 -21.80
N SER A 23 10.96 -16.68 -20.81
CA SER A 23 11.22 -15.94 -19.57
C SER A 23 10.16 -16.30 -18.52
N GLY A 24 10.57 -16.50 -17.28
CA GLY A 24 9.67 -16.75 -16.15
C GLY A 24 10.14 -17.87 -15.24
N HIS A 25 9.28 -18.26 -14.30
CA HIS A 25 9.59 -19.16 -13.20
C HIS A 25 8.62 -20.36 -13.22
N PRO A 26 8.96 -21.49 -13.83
CA PRO A 26 8.06 -22.63 -13.93
C PRO A 26 8.07 -23.52 -12.68
N GLY A 27 9.14 -23.48 -11.88
CA GLY A 27 9.38 -24.43 -10.82
C GLY A 27 8.35 -24.41 -9.69
N ALA A 28 8.10 -23.25 -9.09
CA ALA A 28 7.11 -23.10 -8.03
C ALA A 28 5.67 -23.43 -8.50
N PRO A 29 5.19 -22.96 -9.66
CA PRO A 29 3.90 -23.37 -10.20
C PRO A 29 3.74 -24.89 -10.38
N MET A 30 4.77 -25.56 -10.82
CA MET A 30 4.73 -27.02 -11.01
C MET A 30 4.77 -27.76 -9.67
N GLY A 31 5.53 -27.26 -8.69
CA GLY A 31 5.62 -27.83 -7.35
C GLY A 31 4.33 -27.68 -6.55
N MET A 32 3.70 -26.52 -6.61
CA MET A 32 2.50 -26.19 -5.82
C MET A 32 1.17 -26.57 -6.49
N ALA A 33 1.19 -27.20 -7.66
CA ALA A 33 -0.02 -27.45 -8.44
C ALA A 33 -1.06 -28.31 -7.72
N ASP A 34 -0.65 -29.34 -6.95
CA ASP A 34 -1.56 -30.19 -6.18
C ASP A 34 -2.22 -29.43 -5.03
N ILE A 35 -1.44 -28.60 -4.32
CA ILE A 35 -1.95 -27.73 -3.23
C ILE A 35 -2.98 -26.76 -3.79
N ALA A 36 -2.67 -26.14 -4.92
CA ALA A 36 -3.56 -25.17 -5.58
C ALA A 36 -4.85 -25.83 -6.08
N GLU A 37 -4.77 -27.04 -6.65
CA GLU A 37 -5.94 -27.81 -7.09
C GLU A 37 -6.90 -28.08 -5.91
N VAL A 38 -6.37 -28.56 -4.78
CA VAL A 38 -7.20 -28.86 -3.62
C VAL A 38 -7.84 -27.60 -3.07
N LEU A 39 -7.06 -26.53 -2.87
CA LEU A 39 -7.56 -25.27 -2.31
C LEU A 39 -8.65 -24.66 -3.21
N TRP A 40 -8.36 -24.44 -4.48
CA TRP A 40 -9.24 -23.68 -5.39
C TRP A 40 -10.53 -24.42 -5.72
N ARG A 41 -10.48 -25.74 -5.86
CA ARG A 41 -11.66 -26.52 -6.24
C ARG A 41 -12.52 -26.97 -5.06
N SER A 42 -11.91 -27.17 -3.88
CA SER A 42 -12.63 -27.77 -2.76
C SER A 42 -12.94 -26.79 -1.63
N HIS A 43 -12.15 -25.72 -1.44
CA HIS A 43 -12.25 -24.87 -0.27
C HIS A 43 -12.49 -23.40 -0.57
N LEU A 44 -11.88 -22.83 -1.62
CA LEU A 44 -11.96 -21.41 -1.91
C LEU A 44 -13.39 -20.97 -2.28
N ASN A 45 -13.90 -19.97 -1.58
CA ASN A 45 -15.18 -19.34 -1.90
C ASN A 45 -14.93 -18.14 -2.82
N HIS A 46 -15.22 -18.32 -4.09
CA HIS A 46 -15.03 -17.29 -5.11
C HIS A 46 -16.10 -17.38 -6.19
N ASN A 47 -16.33 -16.30 -6.91
CA ASN A 47 -17.19 -16.28 -8.09
C ASN A 47 -16.44 -15.69 -9.28
N PRO A 48 -16.03 -16.48 -10.28
CA PRO A 48 -15.36 -15.97 -11.47
C PRO A 48 -16.16 -14.92 -12.27
N GLN A 49 -17.51 -14.95 -12.17
CA GLN A 49 -18.39 -14.00 -12.85
C GLN A 49 -18.53 -12.67 -12.06
N ASN A 50 -18.21 -12.66 -10.75
CA ASN A 50 -18.13 -11.47 -9.93
C ASN A 50 -16.84 -11.50 -9.07
N PRO A 51 -15.68 -11.17 -9.64
CA PRO A 51 -14.40 -11.16 -8.93
C PRO A 51 -14.35 -10.20 -7.73
N ASN A 52 -15.31 -9.28 -7.64
CA ASN A 52 -15.41 -8.27 -6.59
C ASN A 52 -16.49 -8.59 -5.54
N TRP A 53 -17.05 -9.80 -5.54
CA TRP A 53 -18.00 -10.21 -4.49
C TRP A 53 -17.43 -9.92 -3.10
N ALA A 54 -18.18 -9.22 -2.27
CA ALA A 54 -17.69 -8.65 -1.01
C ALA A 54 -17.18 -9.72 -0.02
N ASP A 55 -17.92 -10.84 0.11
CA ASP A 55 -17.60 -11.93 1.04
C ASP A 55 -16.87 -13.12 0.36
N ARG A 56 -16.17 -12.87 -0.75
CA ARG A 56 -15.27 -13.88 -1.35
C ARG A 56 -14.05 -14.11 -0.48
N ASP A 57 -13.52 -15.32 -0.47
CA ASP A 57 -12.20 -15.57 0.07
C ASP A 57 -11.13 -14.79 -0.72
N ARG A 58 -10.06 -14.38 -0.06
CA ARG A 58 -8.91 -13.71 -0.70
C ARG A 58 -7.80 -14.73 -0.89
N PHE A 59 -7.23 -14.76 -2.10
CA PHE A 59 -6.07 -15.58 -2.40
C PHE A 59 -4.88 -14.71 -2.80
N VAL A 60 -3.77 -14.85 -2.10
CA VAL A 60 -2.53 -14.10 -2.32
C VAL A 60 -1.39 -15.05 -2.66
N LEU A 61 -0.76 -14.84 -3.81
CA LEU A 61 0.48 -15.51 -4.18
C LEU A 61 1.67 -14.63 -3.77
N SER A 62 2.20 -14.83 -2.55
CA SER A 62 3.30 -14.02 -2.01
C SER A 62 4.62 -14.30 -2.70
N ASN A 63 4.86 -15.53 -3.14
CA ASN A 63 5.94 -15.90 -4.06
C ASN A 63 5.55 -15.56 -5.52
N GLY A 64 5.35 -14.28 -5.78
CA GLY A 64 4.78 -13.75 -7.02
C GLY A 64 5.56 -14.05 -8.30
N HIS A 65 6.83 -14.48 -8.18
CA HIS A 65 7.60 -14.97 -9.32
C HIS A 65 6.95 -16.22 -9.96
N GLY A 66 6.22 -17.04 -9.18
CA GLY A 66 5.42 -18.16 -9.67
C GLY A 66 4.09 -17.75 -10.30
N SER A 67 4.02 -16.60 -10.94
CA SER A 67 2.79 -15.96 -11.45
C SER A 67 1.95 -16.83 -12.39
N MET A 68 2.56 -17.71 -13.18
CA MET A 68 1.81 -18.63 -14.03
C MET A 68 0.92 -19.60 -13.24
N LEU A 69 1.19 -19.84 -11.94
CA LEU A 69 0.29 -20.60 -11.08
C LEU A 69 -1.08 -19.90 -10.99
N ILE A 70 -1.10 -18.65 -10.53
CA ILE A 70 -2.37 -17.92 -10.35
C ILE A 70 -3.05 -17.64 -11.69
N TYR A 71 -2.30 -17.34 -12.76
CA TYR A 71 -2.92 -17.15 -14.08
C TYR A 71 -3.56 -18.43 -14.63
N SER A 72 -2.93 -19.58 -14.42
CA SER A 72 -3.51 -20.88 -14.79
C SER A 72 -4.77 -21.17 -13.99
N LEU A 73 -4.77 -20.88 -12.68
CA LEU A 73 -5.93 -21.05 -11.80
C LEU A 73 -7.10 -20.16 -12.21
N LEU A 74 -6.85 -18.88 -12.48
CA LEU A 74 -7.88 -17.93 -12.94
C LEU A 74 -8.49 -18.37 -14.27
N HIS A 75 -7.64 -18.76 -15.23
CA HIS A 75 -8.10 -19.26 -16.53
C HIS A 75 -8.96 -20.51 -16.40
N LEU A 76 -8.46 -21.53 -15.71
CA LEU A 76 -9.15 -22.81 -15.53
C LEU A 76 -10.47 -22.66 -14.78
N SER A 77 -10.50 -21.83 -13.76
CA SER A 77 -11.71 -21.58 -12.94
C SER A 77 -12.79 -20.76 -13.67
N GLY A 78 -12.47 -20.16 -14.82
CA GLY A 78 -13.44 -19.46 -15.65
C GLY A 78 -13.55 -17.96 -15.43
N TYR A 79 -12.52 -17.33 -14.84
CA TYR A 79 -12.38 -15.87 -14.85
C TYR A 79 -12.18 -15.34 -16.27
N GLU A 80 -12.37 -14.05 -16.49
CA GLU A 80 -12.13 -13.39 -17.79
C GLU A 80 -10.63 -13.28 -18.12
N LEU A 81 -10.00 -14.44 -18.22
CA LEU A 81 -8.60 -14.61 -18.60
C LEU A 81 -8.51 -15.74 -19.63
N SER A 82 -8.31 -15.41 -20.90
CA SER A 82 -8.34 -16.37 -22.01
C SER A 82 -7.04 -17.16 -22.14
N ILE A 83 -7.09 -18.26 -22.90
CA ILE A 83 -5.86 -19.01 -23.26
C ILE A 83 -4.87 -18.14 -24.06
N ASP A 84 -5.36 -17.18 -24.83
CA ASP A 84 -4.51 -16.25 -25.58
C ASP A 84 -3.86 -15.21 -24.66
N ASP A 85 -4.50 -14.83 -23.56
CA ASP A 85 -3.85 -14.04 -22.50
C ASP A 85 -2.68 -14.81 -21.87
N LEU A 86 -2.85 -16.11 -21.61
CA LEU A 86 -1.77 -16.98 -21.12
C LEU A 86 -0.63 -17.14 -22.13
N LYS A 87 -0.95 -17.27 -23.42
CA LYS A 87 0.05 -17.27 -24.50
C LYS A 87 0.81 -15.96 -24.63
N ASN A 88 0.23 -14.86 -24.16
CA ASN A 88 0.84 -13.53 -24.14
C ASN A 88 1.51 -13.21 -22.80
N PHE A 89 1.85 -14.20 -22.00
CA PHE A 89 2.60 -14.03 -20.75
C PHE A 89 3.85 -13.17 -20.95
N ARG A 90 4.04 -12.15 -20.10
CA ARG A 90 5.16 -11.21 -20.15
C ARG A 90 5.28 -10.38 -21.44
N GLN A 91 4.20 -10.25 -22.23
CA GLN A 91 4.21 -9.39 -23.40
C GLN A 91 3.66 -8.00 -23.06
N LEU A 92 4.01 -7.00 -23.88
CA LEU A 92 3.57 -5.62 -23.69
C LEU A 92 2.04 -5.52 -23.66
N HIS A 93 1.49 -4.85 -22.68
CA HIS A 93 0.05 -4.67 -22.44
C HIS A 93 -0.75 -5.96 -22.20
N SER A 94 -0.08 -7.07 -21.87
CA SER A 94 -0.72 -8.32 -21.51
C SER A 94 -1.47 -8.24 -20.18
N LYS A 95 -2.57 -8.99 -20.05
CA LYS A 95 -3.24 -9.24 -18.76
C LYS A 95 -2.42 -10.13 -17.81
N THR A 96 -1.33 -10.72 -18.30
CA THR A 96 -0.46 -11.67 -17.58
C THR A 96 0.98 -11.13 -17.48
N PRO A 97 1.22 -10.04 -16.73
CA PRO A 97 2.57 -9.53 -16.51
C PRO A 97 3.45 -10.53 -15.77
N GLY A 98 4.75 -10.29 -15.73
CA GLY A 98 5.75 -11.22 -15.17
C GLY A 98 5.55 -11.61 -13.71
N HIS A 99 4.94 -10.75 -12.94
CA HIS A 99 4.46 -10.96 -11.57
C HIS A 99 3.00 -10.53 -11.50
N PRO A 100 2.17 -11.07 -10.58
CA PRO A 100 0.78 -10.65 -10.48
C PRO A 100 0.68 -9.15 -10.19
N GLU A 101 -0.11 -8.43 -10.97
CA GLU A 101 -0.35 -7.00 -10.78
C GLU A 101 -1.85 -6.74 -10.61
N TYR A 102 -2.18 -6.05 -9.50
CA TYR A 102 -3.53 -5.64 -9.20
C TYR A 102 -4.11 -4.74 -10.31
N GLY A 103 -5.33 -5.08 -10.77
CA GLY A 103 -6.02 -4.35 -11.83
C GLY A 103 -5.72 -4.81 -13.26
N TYR A 104 -4.81 -5.79 -13.48
CA TYR A 104 -4.55 -6.37 -14.82
C TYR A 104 -5.44 -7.55 -15.15
N ALA A 105 -5.45 -8.58 -14.33
CA ALA A 105 -6.35 -9.72 -14.49
C ALA A 105 -7.40 -9.76 -13.38
N PRO A 106 -8.69 -10.06 -13.67
CA PRO A 106 -9.71 -10.24 -12.66
C PRO A 106 -9.32 -11.36 -11.68
N GLY A 107 -9.50 -11.15 -10.39
CA GLY A 107 -9.18 -12.13 -9.34
C GLY A 107 -7.75 -11.99 -8.77
N ILE A 108 -6.94 -11.05 -9.25
CA ILE A 108 -5.66 -10.68 -8.63
C ILE A 108 -5.93 -9.71 -7.47
N GLU A 109 -5.73 -10.14 -6.24
CA GLU A 109 -6.04 -9.38 -5.03
C GLU A 109 -4.97 -8.34 -4.66
N THR A 110 -3.72 -8.56 -5.06
CA THR A 110 -2.60 -7.65 -4.80
C THR A 110 -1.47 -7.85 -5.80
N THR A 111 -0.64 -6.83 -5.98
CA THR A 111 0.62 -6.93 -6.73
C THR A 111 1.70 -7.54 -5.84
N THR A 112 2.33 -8.61 -6.31
CA THR A 112 3.45 -9.27 -5.65
C THR A 112 4.67 -9.33 -6.58
N GLY A 113 5.79 -9.86 -6.08
CA GLY A 113 7.09 -9.83 -6.76
C GLY A 113 8.19 -9.46 -5.79
N PRO A 114 8.12 -8.31 -5.08
CA PRO A 114 8.94 -8.08 -3.89
C PRO A 114 8.51 -9.05 -2.79
N LEU A 115 9.37 -10.03 -2.49
CA LEU A 115 9.07 -11.10 -1.54
C LEU A 115 8.72 -10.56 -0.13
N GLY A 116 7.86 -11.26 0.59
CA GLY A 116 7.41 -10.89 1.94
C GLY A 116 6.26 -9.87 1.97
N GLN A 117 6.05 -9.07 0.93
CA GLN A 117 4.93 -8.11 0.94
C GLN A 117 3.56 -8.76 0.70
N GLY A 118 3.49 -9.87 -0.05
CA GLY A 118 2.23 -10.59 -0.26
C GLY A 118 1.63 -11.12 1.03
N ILE A 119 2.39 -11.83 1.85
CA ILE A 119 1.91 -12.29 3.18
C ILE A 119 1.56 -11.10 4.08
N THR A 120 2.30 -9.99 3.99
CA THR A 120 2.01 -8.79 4.78
C THR A 120 0.70 -8.13 4.34
N ASN A 121 0.42 -8.07 3.02
CA ASN A 121 -0.89 -7.62 2.52
C ASN A 121 -2.01 -8.57 2.97
N ALA A 122 -1.78 -9.89 2.96
CA ALA A 122 -2.74 -10.88 3.45
C ALA A 122 -3.08 -10.68 4.95
N VAL A 123 -2.09 -10.33 5.78
CA VAL A 123 -2.32 -9.92 7.17
C VAL A 123 -3.25 -8.71 7.24
N GLY A 124 -3.04 -7.70 6.38
CA GLY A 124 -3.92 -6.53 6.29
C GLY A 124 -5.34 -6.88 5.87
N MET A 125 -5.51 -7.80 4.91
CA MET A 125 -6.82 -8.29 4.48
C MET A 125 -7.55 -9.04 5.62
N ALA A 126 -6.83 -9.88 6.36
CA ALA A 126 -7.40 -10.61 7.51
C ALA A 126 -7.77 -9.67 8.68
N ILE A 127 -7.01 -8.60 8.90
CA ILE A 127 -7.37 -7.54 9.87
C ILE A 127 -8.67 -6.86 9.44
N ALA A 128 -8.80 -6.51 8.17
CA ALA A 128 -10.00 -5.85 7.63
C ALA A 128 -11.23 -6.75 7.74
N GLU A 129 -11.12 -8.03 7.38
CA GLU A 129 -12.19 -9.01 7.55
C GLU A 129 -12.64 -9.07 9.01
N LYS A 130 -11.71 -9.32 9.95
CA LYS A 130 -12.02 -9.48 11.38
C LYS A 130 -12.65 -8.22 11.98
N ALA A 131 -12.18 -7.03 11.56
CA ALA A 131 -12.74 -5.75 12.00
C ALA A 131 -14.14 -5.48 11.43
N LEU A 132 -14.38 -5.78 10.15
CA LEU A 132 -15.71 -5.68 9.54
C LEU A 132 -16.69 -6.67 10.20
N ALA A 133 -16.27 -7.91 10.42
CA ALA A 133 -17.06 -8.91 11.11
C ALA A 133 -17.47 -8.44 12.54
N ALA A 134 -16.52 -7.89 13.29
CA ALA A 134 -16.79 -7.35 14.62
C ALA A 134 -17.77 -6.17 14.63
N GLN A 135 -17.79 -5.36 13.58
CA GLN A 135 -18.66 -4.19 13.48
C GLN A 135 -20.05 -4.53 12.91
N PHE A 136 -20.13 -5.42 11.93
CA PHE A 136 -21.35 -5.65 11.16
C PHE A 136 -22.05 -6.97 11.42
N ASN A 137 -21.35 -8.04 11.81
CA ASN A 137 -22.05 -9.30 12.12
C ASN A 137 -22.95 -9.14 13.33
N LYS A 138 -24.12 -9.77 13.28
CA LYS A 138 -25.12 -9.76 14.35
C LYS A 138 -25.57 -11.20 14.64
N PRO A 139 -26.07 -11.49 15.83
CA PRO A 139 -26.51 -12.84 16.16
C PRO A 139 -27.45 -13.42 15.08
N GLY A 140 -27.03 -14.53 14.48
CA GLY A 140 -27.76 -15.20 13.40
C GLY A 140 -27.59 -14.57 12.01
N HIS A 141 -26.71 -13.59 11.86
CA HIS A 141 -26.47 -12.87 10.61
C HIS A 141 -24.96 -12.59 10.42
N ASP A 142 -24.20 -13.60 10.02
CA ASP A 142 -22.79 -13.48 9.73
C ASP A 142 -22.60 -13.11 8.24
N ILE A 143 -22.57 -11.80 7.94
CA ILE A 143 -22.45 -11.27 6.57
C ILE A 143 -20.99 -11.06 6.14
N VAL A 144 -20.04 -11.13 7.07
CA VAL A 144 -18.59 -11.06 6.83
C VAL A 144 -17.99 -12.34 7.41
N ASP A 145 -17.62 -13.29 6.54
CA ASP A 145 -17.20 -14.63 6.97
C ASP A 145 -16.30 -15.30 5.91
N HIS A 146 -15.23 -14.61 5.50
CA HIS A 146 -14.32 -15.12 4.48
C HIS A 146 -12.90 -15.30 5.00
N PHE A 147 -12.17 -16.22 4.39
CA PHE A 147 -10.78 -16.51 4.67
C PHE A 147 -9.83 -15.70 3.77
N THR A 148 -8.62 -15.53 4.27
CA THR A 148 -7.48 -15.08 3.45
C THR A 148 -6.48 -16.21 3.37
N TYR A 149 -6.25 -16.72 2.16
CA TYR A 149 -5.27 -17.76 1.87
C TYR A 149 -4.03 -17.16 1.22
N VAL A 150 -2.84 -17.59 1.64
CA VAL A 150 -1.59 -17.09 1.06
C VAL A 150 -0.59 -18.22 0.79
N PHE A 151 0.01 -18.21 -0.39
CA PHE A 151 1.12 -19.10 -0.74
C PHE A 151 2.44 -18.35 -0.63
N MET A 152 3.44 -18.97 -0.01
CA MET A 152 4.78 -18.41 0.23
C MET A 152 5.84 -19.47 -0.01
N GLY A 153 7.03 -19.03 -0.45
CA GLY A 153 8.23 -19.87 -0.50
C GLY A 153 9.26 -19.45 0.54
N ASP A 154 10.41 -20.13 0.56
CA ASP A 154 11.53 -19.87 1.46
C ASP A 154 11.97 -18.40 1.43
N GLY A 155 12.10 -17.81 0.25
CA GLY A 155 12.47 -16.41 0.10
C GLY A 155 11.50 -15.43 0.77
N CYS A 156 10.18 -15.72 0.76
CA CYS A 156 9.21 -14.90 1.49
C CYS A 156 9.48 -14.93 2.99
N LEU A 157 9.89 -16.08 3.52
CA LEU A 157 10.13 -16.29 4.95
C LEU A 157 11.49 -15.76 5.42
N MET A 158 12.44 -15.54 4.48
CA MET A 158 13.74 -14.90 4.76
C MET A 158 13.60 -13.38 4.90
N GLU A 159 12.62 -12.77 4.24
CA GLU A 159 12.41 -11.32 4.27
C GLU A 159 12.06 -10.81 5.68
N GLY A 160 12.72 -9.73 6.12
CA GLY A 160 12.49 -9.14 7.44
C GLY A 160 11.05 -8.70 7.68
N ILE A 161 10.36 -8.20 6.64
CA ILE A 161 8.96 -7.79 6.74
C ILE A 161 8.02 -8.94 7.13
N SER A 162 8.35 -10.19 6.73
CA SER A 162 7.55 -11.36 7.11
C SER A 162 7.59 -11.62 8.61
N HIS A 163 8.73 -11.36 9.28
CA HIS A 163 8.83 -11.43 10.73
C HIS A 163 7.96 -10.37 11.40
N GLU A 164 7.94 -9.13 10.89
CA GLU A 164 7.10 -8.05 11.40
C GLU A 164 5.61 -8.40 11.31
N ALA A 165 5.17 -8.83 10.12
CA ALA A 165 3.77 -9.11 9.84
C ALA A 165 3.26 -10.37 10.53
N CYS A 166 4.00 -11.49 10.46
CA CYS A 166 3.57 -12.76 11.03
C CYS A 166 3.54 -12.73 12.57
N SER A 167 4.50 -12.03 13.19
CA SER A 167 4.47 -11.78 14.63
C SER A 167 3.22 -10.99 15.05
N LEU A 168 2.87 -9.93 14.33
CA LEU A 168 1.67 -9.15 14.62
C LEU A 168 0.38 -9.94 14.36
N ALA A 169 0.34 -10.75 13.31
CA ALA A 169 -0.81 -11.60 12.99
C ALA A 169 -1.13 -12.61 14.11
N GLY A 170 -0.10 -13.23 14.70
CA GLY A 170 -0.26 -14.09 15.87
C GLY A 170 -0.75 -13.34 17.09
N THR A 171 -0.17 -12.16 17.37
CA THR A 171 -0.59 -11.28 18.48
C THR A 171 -2.06 -10.88 18.36
N LEU A 172 -2.54 -10.59 17.14
CA LEU A 172 -3.93 -10.21 16.88
C LEU A 172 -4.89 -11.40 16.74
N GLY A 173 -4.40 -12.62 16.77
CA GLY A 173 -5.23 -13.82 16.67
C GLY A 173 -6.07 -13.89 15.40
N LEU A 174 -5.44 -13.75 14.22
CA LEU A 174 -6.14 -13.70 12.93
C LEU A 174 -6.54 -15.09 12.44
N GLY A 175 -7.56 -15.70 13.06
CA GLY A 175 -7.94 -17.10 12.82
C GLY A 175 -8.40 -17.45 11.40
N LYS A 176 -8.73 -16.46 10.57
CA LYS A 176 -9.10 -16.68 9.16
C LYS A 176 -7.94 -16.44 8.18
N LEU A 177 -6.72 -16.26 8.67
CA LEU A 177 -5.51 -16.22 7.85
C LEU A 177 -4.88 -17.61 7.80
N ILE A 178 -4.83 -18.21 6.60
CA ILE A 178 -4.26 -19.54 6.37
C ILE A 178 -3.13 -19.40 5.35
N ALA A 179 -1.91 -19.66 5.79
CA ALA A 179 -0.70 -19.58 4.98
C ALA A 179 -0.15 -20.97 4.64
N PHE A 180 0.29 -21.15 3.41
CA PHE A 180 0.98 -22.35 2.95
C PHE A 180 2.44 -22.01 2.69
N TRP A 181 3.33 -22.73 3.32
CA TRP A 181 4.76 -22.65 3.01
C TRP A 181 5.14 -23.74 2.02
N ASP A 182 5.57 -23.35 0.83
CA ASP A 182 6.20 -24.21 -0.17
C ASP A 182 7.62 -24.53 0.29
N ASP A 183 7.72 -25.56 1.13
CA ASP A 183 8.95 -26.05 1.76
C ASP A 183 9.66 -27.01 0.79
N ASN A 184 10.24 -26.45 -0.27
CA ASN A 184 10.97 -27.21 -1.29
C ASN A 184 12.50 -27.14 -1.14
N GLY A 185 13.02 -26.28 -0.27
CA GLY A 185 14.46 -26.16 0.04
C GLY A 185 15.30 -25.59 -1.08
N ILE A 186 14.72 -24.94 -2.09
CA ILE A 186 15.43 -24.41 -3.25
C ILE A 186 15.15 -22.92 -3.45
N SER A 187 16.20 -22.14 -3.58
CA SER A 187 16.14 -20.76 -4.07
C SER A 187 16.88 -20.63 -5.41
N ILE A 188 16.98 -19.41 -5.95
CA ILE A 188 17.70 -19.17 -7.21
C ILE A 188 19.19 -19.48 -7.11
N ASP A 189 19.77 -19.38 -5.91
CA ASP A 189 21.18 -19.70 -5.64
C ASP A 189 21.43 -21.20 -5.39
N GLY A 190 20.38 -22.01 -5.29
CA GLY A 190 20.47 -23.46 -5.06
C GLY A 190 19.80 -23.91 -3.76
N HIS A 191 20.33 -24.98 -3.15
CA HIS A 191 19.85 -25.53 -1.89
C HIS A 191 20.07 -24.55 -0.72
N VAL A 192 19.00 -24.29 0.05
CA VAL A 192 18.98 -23.22 1.06
C VAL A 192 19.72 -23.53 2.36
N GLU A 193 20.16 -24.77 2.61
CA GLU A 193 20.75 -25.20 3.89
C GLU A 193 21.97 -24.37 4.32
N GLY A 194 22.64 -23.70 3.36
CA GLY A 194 23.81 -22.87 3.63
C GLY A 194 23.50 -21.48 4.18
N TRP A 195 22.27 -21.00 4.03
CA TRP A 195 21.87 -19.63 4.41
C TRP A 195 20.44 -19.49 4.97
N PHE A 196 19.66 -20.57 5.02
CA PHE A 196 18.34 -20.61 5.64
C PHE A 196 18.16 -21.92 6.40
N SER A 197 18.55 -21.92 7.66
CA SER A 197 18.52 -23.06 8.56
C SER A 197 17.55 -22.88 9.74
N ASP A 198 16.63 -21.93 9.64
CA ASP A 198 15.63 -21.66 10.64
C ASP A 198 14.69 -22.86 10.83
N ASP A 199 14.33 -23.16 12.08
CA ASP A 199 13.20 -24.04 12.37
C ASP A 199 11.90 -23.23 12.18
N THR A 200 11.46 -23.10 10.92
CA THR A 200 10.29 -22.30 10.56
C THR A 200 9.03 -22.70 11.32
N PRO A 201 8.69 -24.01 11.50
CA PRO A 201 7.58 -24.41 12.34
C PRO A 201 7.64 -23.80 13.75
N LYS A 202 8.76 -23.96 14.47
CA LYS A 202 8.93 -23.41 15.82
C LYS A 202 8.93 -21.89 15.85
N ARG A 203 9.47 -21.24 14.82
CA ARG A 203 9.43 -19.79 14.70
C ARG A 203 7.99 -19.28 14.63
N PHE A 204 7.12 -19.91 13.85
CA PHE A 204 5.70 -19.56 13.77
C PHE A 204 4.92 -19.93 15.03
N GLU A 205 5.23 -21.06 15.67
CA GLU A 205 4.70 -21.39 17.00
C GLU A 205 5.03 -20.29 18.03
N ALA A 206 6.28 -19.77 17.99
CA ALA A 206 6.71 -18.66 18.85
C ALA A 206 5.98 -17.33 18.53
N TYR A 207 5.51 -17.12 17.31
CA TYR A 207 4.62 -16.01 16.96
C TYR A 207 3.17 -16.20 17.43
N GLY A 208 2.82 -17.37 17.97
CA GLY A 208 1.46 -17.70 18.39
C GLY A 208 0.57 -18.26 17.27
N TRP A 209 1.16 -18.73 16.17
CA TRP A 209 0.42 -19.39 15.10
C TRP A 209 0.10 -20.84 15.44
N HIS A 210 -0.99 -21.34 14.90
CA HIS A 210 -1.22 -22.76 14.73
C HIS A 210 -0.36 -23.27 13.56
N VAL A 211 0.38 -24.35 13.77
CA VAL A 211 1.30 -24.89 12.76
C VAL A 211 0.93 -26.35 12.45
N ILE A 212 0.76 -26.65 11.18
CA ILE A 212 0.55 -28.03 10.68
C ILE A 212 1.82 -28.41 9.92
N PRO A 213 2.75 -29.17 10.56
CA PRO A 213 4.04 -29.47 9.98
C PRO A 213 4.01 -30.64 9.00
N ALA A 214 4.97 -30.68 8.08
CA ALA A 214 5.34 -31.83 7.25
C ALA A 214 4.19 -32.47 6.44
N VAL A 215 3.29 -31.64 5.90
CA VAL A 215 2.24 -32.09 4.98
C VAL A 215 2.87 -32.45 3.62
N ASP A 216 2.57 -33.63 3.09
CA ASP A 216 2.97 -33.98 1.72
C ASP A 216 2.19 -33.11 0.73
N GLY A 217 2.90 -32.16 0.09
CA GLY A 217 2.34 -31.21 -0.88
C GLY A 217 1.93 -31.83 -2.23
N HIS A 218 2.12 -33.15 -2.41
CA HIS A 218 1.69 -33.92 -3.57
C HIS A 218 0.62 -34.97 -3.25
N ASP A 219 0.16 -35.04 -1.97
CA ASP A 219 -0.95 -35.88 -1.52
C ASP A 219 -2.20 -35.01 -1.28
N ALA A 220 -3.18 -35.12 -2.18
CA ALA A 220 -4.40 -34.34 -2.13
C ALA A 220 -5.24 -34.59 -0.84
N ASP A 221 -5.21 -35.79 -0.29
CA ASP A 221 -5.97 -36.12 0.91
C ASP A 221 -5.29 -35.53 2.15
N ALA A 222 -3.95 -35.56 2.22
CA ALA A 222 -3.18 -34.89 3.26
C ALA A 222 -3.37 -33.37 3.24
N ILE A 223 -3.34 -32.76 2.06
CA ILE A 223 -3.58 -31.32 1.86
C ILE A 223 -5.01 -30.96 2.30
N ASN A 224 -6.01 -31.73 1.88
CA ASN A 224 -7.41 -31.50 2.26
C ASN A 224 -7.59 -31.57 3.78
N ALA A 225 -7.03 -32.57 4.43
CA ALA A 225 -7.10 -32.72 5.90
C ALA A 225 -6.42 -31.53 6.62
N ALA A 226 -5.30 -31.04 6.10
CA ALA A 226 -4.61 -29.88 6.66
C ALA A 226 -5.44 -28.60 6.53
N ILE A 227 -6.10 -28.38 5.39
CA ILE A 227 -6.97 -27.20 5.19
C ILE A 227 -8.19 -27.27 6.13
N GLU A 228 -8.82 -28.44 6.29
CA GLU A 228 -9.94 -28.60 7.22
C GLU A 228 -9.51 -28.32 8.68
N ALA A 229 -8.34 -28.81 9.08
CA ALA A 229 -7.78 -28.54 10.40
C ALA A 229 -7.47 -27.04 10.59
N ALA A 230 -6.93 -26.38 9.56
CA ALA A 230 -6.67 -24.94 9.58
C ALA A 230 -7.96 -24.10 9.70
N LYS A 231 -9.03 -24.48 8.98
CA LYS A 231 -10.34 -23.82 9.07
C LYS A 231 -11.04 -24.03 10.41
N ALA A 232 -10.77 -25.14 11.09
CA ALA A 232 -11.30 -25.42 12.42
C ALA A 232 -10.60 -24.60 13.52
N GLU A 233 -9.39 -24.10 13.30
CA GLU A 233 -8.68 -23.20 14.22
C GLU A 233 -9.14 -21.77 13.99
N THR A 234 -9.95 -21.25 14.88
CA THR A 234 -10.59 -19.92 14.73
C THR A 234 -9.92 -18.82 15.54
N SER A 235 -9.00 -19.17 16.44
CA SER A 235 -8.39 -18.22 17.38
C SER A 235 -7.02 -17.69 16.95
N ARG A 236 -6.33 -18.40 16.05
CA ARG A 236 -4.96 -18.11 15.64
C ARG A 236 -4.80 -18.28 14.12
N PRO A 237 -3.92 -17.52 13.47
CA PRO A 237 -3.56 -17.80 12.09
C PRO A 237 -2.88 -19.17 11.98
N THR A 238 -3.04 -19.82 10.83
CA THR A 238 -2.46 -21.16 10.58
C THR A 238 -1.38 -21.13 9.52
N LEU A 239 -0.24 -21.77 9.79
CA LEU A 239 0.78 -22.12 8.82
C LEU A 239 0.70 -23.62 8.49
N ILE A 240 0.47 -23.95 7.24
CA ILE A 240 0.58 -25.31 6.70
C ILE A 240 1.95 -25.45 6.03
N CYS A 241 2.83 -26.28 6.60
CA CYS A 241 4.16 -26.52 6.03
C CYS A 241 4.06 -27.66 5.01
N THR A 242 4.07 -27.33 3.73
CA THR A 242 3.90 -28.30 2.65
C THR A 242 5.23 -28.68 2.02
N LYS A 243 5.64 -29.93 2.20
CA LYS A 243 6.80 -30.49 1.51
C LYS A 243 6.48 -30.70 0.03
N THR A 244 7.21 -30.00 -0.83
CA THR A 244 7.04 -30.10 -2.28
C THR A 244 8.37 -30.35 -2.98
N ILE A 245 8.27 -30.61 -4.29
CA ILE A 245 9.43 -30.69 -5.18
C ILE A 245 9.28 -29.58 -6.20
N ILE A 246 10.17 -28.58 -6.17
CA ILE A 246 10.19 -27.53 -7.19
C ILE A 246 10.32 -28.17 -8.59
N GLY A 247 9.53 -27.71 -9.55
CA GLY A 247 9.57 -28.28 -10.91
C GLY A 247 9.03 -29.72 -10.99
N PHE A 248 8.15 -30.13 -10.05
CA PHE A 248 7.60 -31.46 -10.02
C PHE A 248 7.04 -31.89 -11.39
N GLY A 249 7.49 -33.05 -11.86
CA GLY A 249 7.14 -33.59 -13.18
C GLY A 249 8.22 -33.36 -14.26
N SER A 250 9.26 -32.60 -13.99
CA SER A 250 10.44 -32.41 -14.86
C SER A 250 11.50 -33.46 -14.50
N PRO A 251 11.74 -34.48 -15.34
CA PRO A 251 12.60 -35.61 -14.94
C PRO A 251 14.06 -35.24 -14.64
N ASN A 252 14.59 -34.20 -15.32
CA ASN A 252 16.00 -33.84 -15.20
C ASN A 252 16.27 -32.55 -14.43
N LYS A 253 15.22 -31.74 -14.17
CA LYS A 253 15.38 -30.42 -13.53
C LYS A 253 14.61 -30.26 -12.21
N ALA A 254 13.67 -31.16 -11.90
CA ALA A 254 12.94 -31.12 -10.61
C ALA A 254 13.91 -31.20 -9.42
N GLY A 255 13.60 -30.46 -8.34
CA GLY A 255 14.42 -30.42 -7.14
C GLY A 255 15.72 -29.63 -7.29
N SER A 256 15.88 -28.85 -8.36
CA SER A 256 17.08 -28.05 -8.59
C SER A 256 16.74 -26.59 -8.92
N HIS A 257 17.74 -25.71 -8.82
CA HIS A 257 17.61 -24.30 -9.22
C HIS A 257 17.40 -24.10 -10.73
N ASP A 258 17.72 -25.09 -11.55
CA ASP A 258 17.59 -25.00 -13.03
C ASP A 258 16.16 -24.79 -13.51
N CYS A 259 15.15 -25.17 -12.71
CA CYS A 259 13.75 -24.91 -13.00
C CYS A 259 13.18 -23.72 -12.22
N HIS A 260 13.97 -23.06 -11.36
CA HIS A 260 13.48 -21.97 -10.52
C HIS A 260 13.07 -20.76 -11.38
N GLY A 261 14.02 -20.18 -12.12
CA GLY A 261 13.85 -18.89 -12.80
C GLY A 261 14.15 -18.90 -14.31
N ALA A 262 14.12 -20.05 -14.94
CA ALA A 262 14.39 -20.19 -16.38
C ALA A 262 13.40 -21.14 -17.04
N PRO A 263 13.13 -20.98 -18.38
CA PRO A 263 12.38 -21.96 -19.15
C PRO A 263 13.01 -23.34 -19.09
N LEU A 264 12.18 -24.38 -19.04
CA LEU A 264 12.68 -25.77 -18.98
C LEU A 264 13.43 -26.18 -20.24
N GLY A 265 13.06 -25.63 -21.40
CA GLY A 265 13.53 -26.05 -22.71
C GLY A 265 12.59 -27.11 -23.34
N ASN A 266 12.52 -27.13 -24.65
CA ASN A 266 11.55 -27.96 -25.39
C ASN A 266 11.71 -29.46 -25.13
N ASP A 267 12.94 -29.95 -25.03
CA ASP A 267 13.23 -31.37 -24.76
C ASP A 267 12.78 -31.75 -23.35
N GLU A 268 13.04 -30.90 -22.35
CA GLU A 268 12.62 -31.16 -20.99
C GLU A 268 11.09 -31.06 -20.82
N ILE A 269 10.42 -30.14 -21.53
CA ILE A 269 8.96 -30.07 -21.55
C ILE A 269 8.35 -31.32 -22.13
N LYS A 270 8.94 -31.85 -23.20
CA LYS A 270 8.51 -33.14 -23.79
C LYS A 270 8.64 -34.27 -22.76
N ALA A 271 9.79 -34.38 -22.13
CA ALA A 271 10.03 -35.39 -21.08
C ALA A 271 9.09 -35.21 -19.89
N ALA A 272 8.81 -33.97 -19.48
CA ALA A 272 7.85 -33.66 -18.40
C ALA A 272 6.42 -34.09 -18.77
N ARG A 273 5.98 -33.86 -20.01
CA ARG A 273 4.68 -34.37 -20.49
C ARG A 273 4.58 -35.88 -20.42
N GLU A 274 5.61 -36.57 -20.90
CA GLU A 274 5.69 -38.05 -20.83
C GLU A 274 5.62 -38.53 -19.37
N PHE A 275 6.38 -37.94 -18.46
CA PHE A 275 6.37 -38.26 -17.03
C PHE A 275 5.01 -38.05 -16.37
N LEU A 276 4.35 -36.93 -16.69
CA LEU A 276 3.05 -36.55 -16.13
C LEU A 276 1.87 -37.31 -16.80
N GLY A 277 2.11 -38.04 -17.85
CA GLY A 277 1.04 -38.65 -18.68
C GLY A 277 0.13 -37.59 -19.30
N TRP A 278 0.69 -36.49 -19.76
CA TRP A 278 -0.03 -35.36 -20.38
C TRP A 278 0.23 -35.36 -21.90
N GLU A 279 -0.68 -35.94 -22.67
CA GLU A 279 -0.50 -36.18 -24.11
C GLU A 279 -0.95 -35.01 -25.01
N HIS A 280 -1.45 -33.92 -24.41
CA HIS A 280 -2.01 -32.78 -25.12
C HIS A 280 -0.93 -31.80 -25.58
N ALA A 281 -1.19 -31.12 -26.69
CA ALA A 281 -0.30 -30.08 -27.22
C ALA A 281 -0.16 -28.86 -26.30
N PRO A 282 0.87 -28.01 -26.49
CA PRO A 282 1.00 -26.77 -25.72
C PRO A 282 -0.28 -25.92 -25.76
N PHE A 283 -0.71 -25.45 -24.58
CA PHE A 283 -1.95 -24.67 -24.36
C PHE A 283 -3.26 -25.39 -24.75
N GLU A 284 -3.22 -26.69 -24.97
CA GLU A 284 -4.41 -27.51 -25.19
C GLU A 284 -4.88 -28.14 -23.89
N ILE A 285 -6.08 -27.78 -23.45
CA ILE A 285 -6.72 -28.34 -22.26
C ILE A 285 -7.98 -29.10 -22.67
N PRO A 286 -8.12 -30.38 -22.29
CA PRO A 286 -9.31 -31.16 -22.57
C PRO A 286 -10.61 -30.57 -22.04
N ALA A 287 -11.71 -30.76 -22.75
CA ALA A 287 -13.02 -30.20 -22.37
C ALA A 287 -13.53 -30.72 -21.02
N ASP A 288 -13.22 -31.95 -20.65
CA ASP A 288 -13.59 -32.57 -19.36
C ASP A 288 -12.78 -31.98 -18.21
N ILE A 289 -11.53 -31.57 -18.43
CA ILE A 289 -10.71 -30.85 -17.47
C ILE A 289 -11.27 -29.44 -17.26
N TYR A 290 -11.59 -28.71 -18.34
CA TYR A 290 -12.27 -27.41 -18.21
C TYR A 290 -13.59 -27.54 -17.44
N ALA A 291 -14.42 -28.53 -17.76
CA ALA A 291 -15.68 -28.76 -17.05
C ALA A 291 -15.49 -29.05 -15.56
N ALA A 292 -14.40 -29.75 -15.19
CA ALA A 292 -14.09 -30.04 -13.81
C ALA A 292 -13.52 -28.83 -13.02
N TRP A 293 -12.87 -27.89 -13.71
CA TRP A 293 -12.33 -26.66 -13.14
C TRP A 293 -13.32 -25.49 -13.11
N ASP A 294 -14.34 -25.50 -13.99
CA ASP A 294 -15.28 -24.37 -14.12
C ASP A 294 -16.02 -24.09 -12.79
N ALA A 295 -15.69 -22.99 -12.17
CA ALA A 295 -16.26 -22.55 -10.89
C ALA A 295 -17.44 -21.58 -11.05
N LYS A 296 -17.83 -21.20 -12.27
CA LYS A 296 -18.84 -20.14 -12.50
C LYS A 296 -20.19 -20.45 -11.85
N GLN A 297 -20.74 -21.64 -12.09
CA GLN A 297 -22.03 -22.00 -11.51
C GLN A 297 -21.96 -22.17 -9.98
N ALA A 298 -20.91 -22.83 -9.49
CA ALA A 298 -20.72 -23.01 -8.05
C ALA A 298 -20.50 -21.66 -7.34
N GLY A 299 -19.70 -20.77 -7.92
CA GLY A 299 -19.46 -19.43 -7.43
C GLY A 299 -20.73 -18.57 -7.39
N ALA A 300 -21.49 -18.56 -8.47
CA ALA A 300 -22.76 -17.84 -8.54
C ALA A 300 -23.78 -18.36 -7.48
N SER A 301 -23.79 -19.68 -7.21
CA SER A 301 -24.65 -20.26 -6.18
C SER A 301 -24.24 -19.86 -4.76
N LYS A 302 -22.91 -19.78 -4.49
CA LYS A 302 -22.38 -19.31 -3.20
C LYS A 302 -22.70 -17.84 -2.96
N GLU A 303 -22.52 -17.00 -3.98
CA GLU A 303 -22.87 -15.58 -3.91
C GLU A 303 -24.38 -15.37 -3.72
N ALA A 304 -25.23 -16.09 -4.45
CA ALA A 304 -26.68 -16.02 -4.28
C ALA A 304 -27.12 -16.41 -2.85
N ALA A 305 -26.49 -17.42 -2.25
CA ALA A 305 -26.76 -17.78 -0.85
C ALA A 305 -26.30 -16.68 0.13
N TRP A 306 -25.21 -16.00 -0.17
CA TRP A 306 -24.79 -14.81 0.59
C TRP A 306 -25.76 -13.64 0.40
N ASP A 307 -26.25 -13.40 -0.82
CA ASP A 307 -27.23 -12.35 -1.11
C ASP A 307 -28.53 -12.57 -0.33
N GLU A 308 -29.00 -13.82 -0.18
CA GLU A 308 -30.15 -14.15 0.67
C GLU A 308 -29.90 -13.82 2.14
N LYS A 309 -28.70 -14.19 2.68
CA LYS A 309 -28.27 -13.81 4.04
C LYS A 309 -28.28 -12.30 4.21
N PHE A 310 -27.68 -11.59 3.23
CA PHE A 310 -27.59 -10.14 3.27
C PHE A 310 -28.97 -9.47 3.18
N ALA A 311 -29.88 -9.99 2.38
CA ALA A 311 -31.25 -9.50 2.32
C ALA A 311 -32.00 -9.66 3.65
N ALA A 312 -31.82 -10.78 4.34
CA ALA A 312 -32.36 -11.00 5.67
C ALA A 312 -31.74 -10.04 6.71
N TYR A 313 -30.42 -9.84 6.65
CA TYR A 313 -29.72 -8.85 7.46
C TYR A 313 -30.24 -7.43 7.22
N ALA A 314 -30.36 -7.01 5.96
CA ALA A 314 -30.82 -5.68 5.60
C ALA A 314 -32.27 -5.41 6.05
N LYS A 315 -33.10 -6.45 6.14
CA LYS A 315 -34.46 -6.34 6.69
C LYS A 315 -34.44 -6.15 8.21
N ALA A 316 -33.53 -6.84 8.92
CA ALA A 316 -33.42 -6.77 10.37
C ALA A 316 -32.62 -5.54 10.86
N TYR A 317 -31.59 -5.13 10.12
CA TYR A 317 -30.65 -4.07 10.46
C TYR A 317 -30.43 -3.11 9.26
N PRO A 318 -31.45 -2.32 8.86
CA PRO A 318 -31.40 -1.53 7.62
C PRO A 318 -30.32 -0.44 7.61
N ALA A 319 -30.06 0.18 8.76
CA ALA A 319 -29.02 1.23 8.87
C ALA A 319 -27.61 0.65 8.72
N GLU A 320 -27.33 -0.45 9.41
CA GLU A 320 -26.04 -1.14 9.33
C GLU A 320 -25.82 -1.73 7.93
N ALA A 321 -26.85 -2.25 7.29
CA ALA A 321 -26.76 -2.76 5.92
C ALA A 321 -26.45 -1.64 4.91
N ALA A 322 -27.05 -0.47 5.06
CA ALA A 322 -26.76 0.69 4.23
C ALA A 322 -25.31 1.15 4.43
N GLU A 323 -24.87 1.22 5.68
CA GLU A 323 -23.49 1.60 6.03
C GLU A 323 -22.45 0.59 5.52
N TYR A 324 -22.72 -0.71 5.65
CA TYR A 324 -21.85 -1.75 5.09
C TYR A 324 -21.70 -1.59 3.57
N LYS A 325 -22.80 -1.43 2.85
CA LYS A 325 -22.78 -1.20 1.40
C LYS A 325 -21.96 0.03 1.02
N ARG A 326 -22.19 1.15 1.71
CA ARG A 326 -21.46 2.40 1.49
C ARG A 326 -19.94 2.19 1.64
N ARG A 327 -19.53 1.52 2.73
CA ARG A 327 -18.11 1.27 3.01
C ARG A 327 -17.47 0.33 2.00
N VAL A 328 -18.13 -0.77 1.66
CA VAL A 328 -17.62 -1.74 0.68
C VAL A 328 -17.53 -1.12 -0.71
N ALA A 329 -18.48 -0.23 -1.07
CA ALA A 329 -18.41 0.57 -2.29
C ALA A 329 -17.31 1.66 -2.23
N GLY A 330 -16.71 1.89 -1.06
CA GLY A 330 -15.73 2.94 -0.83
C GLY A 330 -16.32 4.35 -0.98
N GLU A 331 -17.61 4.54 -0.77
CA GLU A 331 -18.29 5.83 -0.86
C GLU A 331 -18.10 6.63 0.43
N LEU A 332 -17.90 7.95 0.32
CA LEU A 332 -17.86 8.85 1.47
C LEU A 332 -19.28 9.19 1.93
N PRO A 333 -19.47 9.60 3.22
CA PRO A 333 -20.77 10.03 3.71
C PRO A 333 -21.35 11.17 2.88
N ALA A 334 -22.68 11.17 2.69
CA ALA A 334 -23.37 12.14 1.83
C ALA A 334 -23.14 13.62 2.23
N ASN A 335 -22.89 13.88 3.52
CA ASN A 335 -22.61 15.22 4.03
C ASN A 335 -21.11 15.58 4.04
N TRP A 336 -20.21 14.72 3.50
CA TRP A 336 -18.76 14.87 3.58
C TRP A 336 -18.27 16.23 3.07
N GLU A 337 -18.67 16.62 1.86
CA GLU A 337 -18.21 17.87 1.23
C GLU A 337 -18.65 19.11 2.03
N ALA A 338 -19.90 19.16 2.47
CA ALA A 338 -20.42 20.28 3.25
C ALA A 338 -19.75 20.40 4.62
N ALA A 339 -19.65 19.27 5.34
CA ALA A 339 -19.06 19.23 6.68
C ALA A 339 -17.57 19.58 6.66
N THR A 340 -16.80 19.03 5.71
CA THR A 340 -15.35 19.33 5.60
C THR A 340 -15.07 20.76 5.16
N SER A 341 -15.90 21.33 4.27
CA SER A 341 -15.80 22.73 3.87
C SER A 341 -16.08 23.68 5.04
N GLU A 342 -17.07 23.38 5.87
CA GLU A 342 -17.35 24.15 7.10
C GLU A 342 -16.21 24.07 8.10
N ILE A 343 -15.65 22.86 8.35
CA ILE A 343 -14.49 22.66 9.23
C ILE A 343 -13.31 23.52 8.75
N ILE A 344 -12.97 23.47 7.47
CA ILE A 344 -11.85 24.24 6.90
C ILE A 344 -12.07 25.75 7.02
N ALA A 345 -13.28 26.24 6.74
CA ALA A 345 -13.63 27.64 6.91
C ALA A 345 -13.51 28.10 8.36
N ASN A 346 -13.95 27.28 9.31
CA ASN A 346 -13.84 27.55 10.74
C ASN A 346 -12.36 27.61 11.19
N LEU A 347 -11.48 26.74 10.67
CA LEU A 347 -10.04 26.79 10.95
C LEU A 347 -9.40 28.08 10.43
N GLN A 348 -9.80 28.55 9.25
CA GLN A 348 -9.31 29.83 8.73
C GLN A 348 -9.81 31.04 9.53
N ALA A 349 -11.04 30.98 10.02
CA ALA A 349 -11.64 32.06 10.85
C ALA A 349 -11.07 32.12 12.28
N ASN A 350 -10.54 31.00 12.79
CA ASN A 350 -10.01 30.86 14.15
C ASN A 350 -8.51 30.49 14.11
N PRO A 351 -7.62 31.45 13.82
CA PRO A 351 -6.20 31.18 13.64
C PRO A 351 -5.54 30.65 14.91
N ALA A 352 -4.64 29.67 14.75
CA ALA A 352 -3.86 29.10 15.83
C ALA A 352 -2.41 28.86 15.38
N ASN A 353 -1.45 29.25 16.22
CA ASN A 353 -0.03 29.00 16.00
C ASN A 353 0.33 27.68 16.71
N ILE A 354 0.26 26.60 15.96
CA ILE A 354 0.48 25.23 16.45
C ILE A 354 1.38 24.45 15.50
N ALA A 355 2.01 23.40 16.02
CA ALA A 355 2.74 22.46 15.18
C ALA A 355 1.80 21.80 14.15
N SER A 356 2.25 21.62 12.92
CA SER A 356 1.38 21.00 11.91
C SER A 356 1.03 19.55 12.24
N ARG A 357 1.86 18.80 13.00
CA ARG A 357 1.44 17.50 13.58
C ARG A 357 0.24 17.62 14.53
N LYS A 358 0.12 18.73 15.30
CA LYS A 358 -1.05 19.00 16.14
C LYS A 358 -2.26 19.40 15.29
N ALA A 359 -2.03 20.15 14.23
CA ALA A 359 -3.06 20.46 13.23
C ALA A 359 -3.59 19.18 12.55
N SER A 360 -2.71 18.23 12.26
CA SER A 360 -3.08 16.89 11.79
C SER A 360 -3.96 16.15 12.80
N GLN A 361 -3.62 16.16 14.09
CA GLN A 361 -4.47 15.55 15.12
C GLN A 361 -5.84 16.23 15.22
N ASN A 362 -5.90 17.55 15.07
CA ASN A 362 -7.16 18.29 15.06
C ASN A 362 -8.01 17.93 13.83
N ALA A 363 -7.39 17.68 12.68
CA ALA A 363 -8.08 17.17 11.49
C ALA A 363 -8.61 15.75 11.72
N LEU A 364 -7.83 14.86 12.34
CA LEU A 364 -8.29 13.51 12.73
C LEU A 364 -9.48 13.58 13.68
N GLU A 365 -9.46 14.49 14.69
CA GLU A 365 -10.56 14.71 15.62
C GLU A 365 -11.85 15.18 14.91
N ALA A 366 -11.72 16.00 13.88
CA ALA A 366 -12.86 16.52 13.14
C ALA A 366 -13.40 15.52 12.11
N PHE A 367 -12.52 14.94 11.28
CA PHE A 367 -12.90 14.04 10.20
C PHE A 367 -13.23 12.63 10.67
N GLY A 368 -12.56 12.14 11.72
CA GLY A 368 -12.84 10.84 12.30
C GLY A 368 -14.27 10.68 12.80
N LYS A 369 -14.89 11.76 13.26
CA LYS A 369 -16.31 11.77 13.65
C LYS A 369 -17.28 11.60 12.47
N LEU A 370 -16.82 11.91 11.26
CA LEU A 370 -17.59 11.75 10.02
C LEU A 370 -17.39 10.38 9.37
N LEU A 371 -16.28 9.70 9.69
CA LEU A 371 -15.80 8.50 9.01
C LEU A 371 -15.63 7.32 9.98
N PRO A 372 -16.69 6.55 10.25
CA PRO A 372 -16.58 5.35 11.10
C PRO A 372 -15.67 4.27 10.51
N GLU A 373 -15.37 4.31 9.20
CA GLU A 373 -14.40 3.45 8.51
C GLU A 373 -12.94 3.92 8.63
N PHE A 374 -12.66 4.98 9.36
CA PHE A 374 -11.31 5.51 9.49
C PHE A 374 -10.50 4.61 10.42
N MET A 375 -9.47 3.94 9.88
CA MET A 375 -8.64 2.99 10.62
C MET A 375 -7.19 3.47 10.67
N GLY A 376 -6.72 3.85 11.85
CA GLY A 376 -5.41 4.43 12.03
C GLY A 376 -4.42 3.55 12.75
N GLY A 377 -3.18 4.01 12.82
CA GLY A 377 -2.12 3.39 13.60
C GLY A 377 -0.81 4.15 13.55
N SER A 378 0.15 3.70 14.34
CA SER A 378 1.51 4.25 14.36
C SER A 378 2.52 3.14 14.65
N ALA A 379 3.71 3.29 14.10
CA ALA A 379 4.85 2.41 14.39
C ALA A 379 5.53 2.83 15.70
N ASP A 380 4.84 2.55 16.82
CA ASP A 380 5.28 2.82 18.21
C ASP A 380 5.57 4.31 18.52
N LEU A 381 4.98 5.23 17.75
CA LEU A 381 5.20 6.69 17.89
C LEU A 381 3.89 7.48 18.07
N ALA A 382 2.80 6.83 18.49
CA ALA A 382 1.48 7.48 18.59
C ALA A 382 1.47 8.80 19.39
N PRO A 383 2.15 8.92 20.57
CA PRO A 383 2.22 10.19 21.30
C PRO A 383 3.03 11.28 20.59
N SER A 384 4.04 10.90 19.81
CA SER A 384 4.90 11.83 19.07
C SER A 384 4.29 12.25 17.75
N ASN A 385 3.67 11.30 17.02
CA ASN A 385 2.99 11.57 15.75
C ASN A 385 1.62 12.23 15.93
N LEU A 386 1.05 12.19 17.15
CA LEU A 386 -0.28 12.71 17.48
C LEU A 386 -1.37 12.11 16.59
N THR A 387 -1.39 10.79 16.46
CA THR A 387 -2.31 10.06 15.58
C THR A 387 -3.51 9.45 16.28
N MET A 388 -3.56 9.50 17.59
CA MET A 388 -4.77 9.18 18.37
C MET A 388 -5.64 10.44 18.54
N TRP A 389 -6.93 10.25 18.43
CA TRP A 389 -7.97 11.25 18.65
C TRP A 389 -9.04 10.71 19.60
N SER A 390 -10.02 11.52 20.02
CA SER A 390 -10.97 11.15 21.09
C SER A 390 -11.82 9.90 20.78
N GLY A 391 -12.03 9.58 19.50
CA GLY A 391 -12.73 8.39 19.07
C GLY A 391 -11.82 7.19 18.76
N SER A 392 -10.51 7.30 19.01
CA SER A 392 -9.60 6.16 18.80
C SER A 392 -9.85 5.07 19.84
N LYS A 393 -10.08 3.85 19.35
CA LYS A 393 -10.22 2.63 20.14
C LYS A 393 -9.27 1.58 19.62
N SER A 394 -8.41 1.03 20.48
CA SER A 394 -7.43 0.02 20.10
C SER A 394 -8.09 -1.26 19.60
N LEU A 395 -7.53 -1.84 18.53
CA LEU A 395 -7.80 -3.22 18.15
C LEU A 395 -6.92 -4.14 18.99
N THR A 396 -7.51 -5.17 19.56
CA THR A 396 -6.80 -6.24 20.28
C THR A 396 -7.33 -7.61 19.85
N ALA A 397 -6.66 -8.69 20.22
CA ALA A 397 -7.13 -10.04 19.91
C ALA A 397 -8.55 -10.31 20.44
N GLU A 398 -8.90 -9.71 21.59
CA GLU A 398 -10.18 -9.86 22.28
C GLU A 398 -11.27 -8.91 21.77
N ASP A 399 -10.89 -7.76 21.21
CA ASP A 399 -11.84 -6.74 20.74
C ASP A 399 -11.39 -6.09 19.42
N PHE A 400 -11.97 -6.53 18.33
CA PHE A 400 -11.75 -6.00 16.97
C PHE A 400 -12.76 -4.93 16.55
N SER A 401 -13.62 -4.45 17.45
CA SER A 401 -14.55 -3.36 17.15
C SER A 401 -13.89 -1.98 17.14
N GLY A 402 -12.59 -1.90 17.39
CA GLY A 402 -11.80 -0.68 17.39
C GLY A 402 -11.47 -0.16 15.99
N ASN A 403 -10.69 0.93 15.97
CA ASN A 403 -10.26 1.64 14.75
C ASN A 403 -8.79 2.09 14.82
N TYR A 404 -8.01 1.59 15.78
CA TYR A 404 -6.61 1.96 15.95
C TYR A 404 -5.73 0.74 16.17
N ILE A 405 -4.71 0.57 15.31
CA ILE A 405 -3.77 -0.54 15.33
C ILE A 405 -2.45 -0.07 15.94
N HIS A 406 -2.00 -0.75 17.00
CA HIS A 406 -0.65 -0.58 17.54
C HIS A 406 0.32 -1.47 16.78
N TYR A 407 0.99 -0.92 15.77
CA TYR A 407 1.89 -1.70 14.92
C TYR A 407 3.20 -2.10 15.64
N GLY A 408 3.58 -1.39 16.72
CA GLY A 408 4.92 -1.50 17.28
C GLY A 408 5.97 -0.96 16.32
N VAL A 409 7.25 -1.20 16.57
CA VAL A 409 8.35 -0.76 15.70
C VAL A 409 8.42 -1.64 14.45
N ARG A 410 7.52 -1.39 13.49
CA ARG A 410 7.31 -2.18 12.25
C ARG A 410 6.88 -1.27 11.10
N GLU A 411 7.71 -0.32 10.69
CA GLU A 411 7.36 0.67 9.66
C GLU A 411 7.05 0.01 8.31
N PHE A 412 7.84 -0.98 7.92
CA PHE A 412 7.64 -1.70 6.67
C PHE A 412 6.38 -2.58 6.73
N GLY A 413 6.24 -3.36 7.80
CA GLY A 413 5.04 -4.17 8.04
C GLY A 413 3.78 -3.33 8.10
N MET A 414 3.78 -2.21 8.86
CA MET A 414 2.66 -1.26 8.95
C MET A 414 2.21 -0.79 7.57
N THR A 415 3.15 -0.29 6.78
CA THR A 415 2.81 0.29 5.47
C THR A 415 2.26 -0.75 4.51
N ALA A 416 2.80 -1.97 4.48
CA ALA A 416 2.29 -3.06 3.65
C ALA A 416 0.98 -3.67 4.19
N ILE A 417 0.77 -3.73 5.52
CA ILE A 417 -0.53 -4.11 6.12
C ILE A 417 -1.61 -3.12 5.69
N ILE A 418 -1.31 -1.82 5.71
CA ILE A 418 -2.22 -0.77 5.24
C ILE A 418 -2.57 -0.97 3.76
N ASN A 419 -1.61 -1.36 2.91
CA ASN A 419 -1.91 -1.74 1.53
C ASN A 419 -2.93 -2.88 1.48
N GLY A 420 -2.79 -3.89 2.32
CA GLY A 420 -3.72 -5.01 2.41
C GLY A 420 -5.12 -4.61 2.88
N ILE A 421 -5.22 -3.74 3.88
CA ILE A 421 -6.50 -3.19 4.37
C ILE A 421 -7.20 -2.39 3.26
N ALA A 422 -6.45 -1.54 2.55
CA ALA A 422 -7.00 -0.75 1.44
C ALA A 422 -7.48 -1.63 0.27
N LEU A 423 -6.73 -2.67 -0.08
CA LEU A 423 -7.11 -3.63 -1.13
C LEU A 423 -8.33 -4.47 -0.77
N HIS A 424 -8.48 -4.81 0.51
CA HIS A 424 -9.67 -5.51 1.01
C HIS A 424 -10.93 -4.64 0.87
N GLY A 425 -10.81 -3.35 1.15
CA GLY A 425 -11.91 -2.40 1.19
C GLY A 425 -12.66 -2.36 2.53
N GLY A 426 -13.62 -1.44 2.64
CA GLY A 426 -14.42 -1.22 3.84
C GLY A 426 -13.82 -0.26 4.87
N PHE A 427 -12.57 0.16 4.68
CA PHE A 427 -11.85 1.09 5.55
C PHE A 427 -11.08 2.14 4.75
N VAL A 428 -10.85 3.30 5.38
CA VAL A 428 -9.88 4.31 4.96
C VAL A 428 -8.69 4.24 5.91
N PRO A 429 -7.61 3.52 5.55
CA PRO A 429 -6.52 3.28 6.47
C PRO A 429 -5.47 4.40 6.45
N TYR A 430 -4.88 4.70 7.62
CA TYR A 430 -3.70 5.53 7.75
C TYR A 430 -2.68 4.95 8.74
N GLY A 431 -1.40 5.23 8.49
CA GLY A 431 -0.30 4.83 9.37
C GLY A 431 0.68 5.95 9.57
N ALA A 432 1.39 5.95 10.71
CA ALA A 432 2.28 7.03 11.06
C ALA A 432 3.63 6.56 11.56
N THR A 433 4.64 7.33 11.22
CA THR A 433 5.99 7.25 11.76
C THR A 433 6.69 8.62 11.62
N PHE A 434 7.94 8.76 12.09
CA PHE A 434 8.76 9.90 11.73
C PHE A 434 9.12 9.84 10.23
N LEU A 435 9.25 11.00 9.59
CA LEU A 435 9.54 11.05 8.17
C LEU A 435 10.83 10.31 7.80
N MET A 436 11.87 10.40 8.65
CA MET A 436 13.12 9.68 8.42
C MET A 436 12.89 8.16 8.32
N PHE A 437 11.99 7.60 9.11
CA PHE A 437 11.75 6.16 9.16
C PHE A 437 10.87 5.62 8.02
N MET A 438 10.39 6.50 7.12
CA MET A 438 9.82 6.03 5.85
C MET A 438 10.82 5.20 5.03
N GLU A 439 12.13 5.39 5.27
CA GLU A 439 13.17 4.62 4.58
C GLU A 439 13.03 3.10 4.81
N TYR A 440 12.63 2.69 6.04
CA TYR A 440 12.30 1.28 6.30
C TYR A 440 11.10 0.80 5.47
N ALA A 441 10.12 1.67 5.24
CA ALA A 441 8.87 1.37 4.54
C ALA A 441 8.90 1.67 3.03
N ARG A 442 10.02 2.17 2.51
CA ARG A 442 10.14 2.74 1.16
C ARG A 442 9.58 1.84 0.06
N ASN A 443 9.83 0.52 0.14
CA ASN A 443 9.34 -0.42 -0.87
C ASN A 443 7.81 -0.61 -0.78
N ALA A 444 7.22 -0.67 0.41
CA ALA A 444 5.76 -0.78 0.56
C ALA A 444 5.03 0.48 0.07
N MET A 445 5.61 1.67 0.28
CA MET A 445 5.10 2.91 -0.29
C MET A 445 5.15 2.89 -1.82
N ARG A 446 6.26 2.42 -2.39
CA ARG A 446 6.39 2.25 -3.83
C ARG A 446 5.33 1.28 -4.37
N MET A 447 5.07 0.18 -3.67
CA MET A 447 4.03 -0.78 -4.05
C MET A 447 2.62 -0.18 -3.96
N ALA A 448 2.33 0.65 -2.95
CA ALA A 448 1.08 1.39 -2.87
C ALA A 448 0.87 2.29 -4.11
N ALA A 449 1.93 2.99 -4.51
CA ALA A 449 1.90 3.87 -5.69
C ALA A 449 1.77 3.09 -7.01
N LEU A 450 2.43 1.93 -7.13
CA LEU A 450 2.31 1.04 -8.29
C LEU A 450 0.91 0.45 -8.43
N MET A 451 0.33 -0.02 -7.33
CA MET A 451 -1.03 -0.58 -7.28
C MET A 451 -2.12 0.49 -7.33
N LYS A 452 -1.77 1.77 -7.17
CA LYS A 452 -2.71 2.90 -7.09
C LYS A 452 -3.75 2.73 -5.99
N VAL A 453 -3.33 2.29 -4.82
CA VAL A 453 -4.22 2.08 -3.67
C VAL A 453 -4.18 3.24 -2.69
N GLN A 454 -5.32 3.48 -2.04
CA GLN A 454 -5.45 4.48 -1.00
C GLN A 454 -4.69 4.04 0.25
N ASN A 455 -3.50 4.59 0.45
CA ASN A 455 -2.67 4.40 1.63
C ASN A 455 -2.26 5.78 2.13
N ILE A 456 -2.75 6.18 3.30
CA ILE A 456 -2.45 7.49 3.87
C ILE A 456 -1.31 7.33 4.88
N GLN A 457 -0.17 7.94 4.60
CA GLN A 457 0.97 7.95 5.50
C GLN A 457 1.12 9.33 6.16
N VAL A 458 1.17 9.31 7.48
CA VAL A 458 1.37 10.49 8.33
C VAL A 458 2.83 10.49 8.77
N TYR A 459 3.61 11.39 8.20
CA TYR A 459 5.03 11.55 8.52
C TYR A 459 5.25 12.82 9.32
N THR A 460 5.72 12.70 10.56
CA THR A 460 6.02 13.86 11.41
C THR A 460 7.53 14.05 11.56
N HIS A 461 7.92 15.16 12.19
CA HIS A 461 9.35 15.50 12.39
C HIS A 461 10.06 15.68 11.05
N ASP A 462 9.54 16.62 10.26
CA ASP A 462 9.72 16.77 8.82
C ASP A 462 11.08 17.32 8.37
N SER A 463 11.92 17.83 9.29
CA SER A 463 13.17 18.51 8.93
C SER A 463 14.14 18.60 10.13
N ILE A 464 15.21 19.39 9.96
CA ILE A 464 16.11 19.80 11.05
C ILE A 464 15.37 20.49 12.19
N GLY A 465 14.14 20.93 11.98
CA GLY A 465 13.24 21.47 13.03
C GLY A 465 12.85 20.45 14.09
N LEU A 466 13.15 19.18 13.89
CA LEU A 466 13.10 18.14 14.92
C LEU A 466 14.04 18.48 16.10
N GLY A 467 15.26 18.99 15.82
CA GLY A 467 16.16 19.47 16.85
C GLY A 467 17.18 18.45 17.33
N GLU A 468 17.24 18.26 18.63
CA GLU A 468 18.34 17.64 19.38
C GLU A 468 18.61 16.16 19.06
N ASP A 469 17.63 15.40 18.57
CA ASP A 469 17.80 14.01 18.19
C ASP A 469 18.82 13.82 17.04
N GLY A 470 19.08 14.88 16.29
CA GLY A 470 20.20 14.96 15.37
C GLY A 470 20.02 14.22 14.03
N PRO A 471 21.13 14.04 13.29
CA PRO A 471 21.11 13.58 11.89
C PRO A 471 20.44 12.22 11.66
N THR A 472 20.43 11.33 12.63
CA THR A 472 19.81 10.00 12.51
C THR A 472 18.27 10.07 12.42
N HIS A 473 17.68 11.19 12.82
CA HIS A 473 16.22 11.40 12.88
C HIS A 473 15.77 12.56 11.98
N GLN A 474 16.70 13.43 11.57
CA GLN A 474 16.42 14.59 10.72
C GLN A 474 16.38 14.19 9.23
N PRO A 475 15.21 14.24 8.58
CA PRO A 475 15.13 13.97 7.14
C PRO A 475 15.75 15.10 6.34
N VAL A 476 16.39 14.75 5.23
CA VAL A 476 16.97 15.67 4.24
C VAL A 476 16.45 15.33 2.85
N GLU A 477 16.72 14.12 2.35
CA GLU A 477 16.36 13.68 1.01
C GLU A 477 14.97 13.01 0.92
N GLN A 478 14.31 12.72 2.04
CA GLN A 478 13.08 11.90 2.08
C GLN A 478 11.91 12.57 1.35
N ILE A 479 11.74 13.89 1.51
CA ILE A 479 10.66 14.64 0.84
C ILE A 479 10.84 14.58 -0.68
N ALA A 480 12.05 14.80 -1.17
CA ALA A 480 12.37 14.70 -2.60
C ALA A 480 12.12 13.28 -3.13
N SER A 481 12.53 12.25 -2.38
CA SER A 481 12.31 10.85 -2.69
C SER A 481 10.82 10.51 -2.85
N LEU A 482 9.97 11.01 -1.95
CA LEU A 482 8.50 10.85 -2.06
C LEU A 482 7.95 11.55 -3.30
N ARG A 483 8.31 12.82 -3.54
CA ARG A 483 7.88 13.60 -4.71
C ARG A 483 8.31 13.00 -6.05
N MET A 484 9.44 12.29 -6.08
CA MET A 484 9.95 11.60 -7.29
C MET A 484 9.30 10.24 -7.54
N THR A 485 8.51 9.72 -6.61
CA THR A 485 7.80 8.46 -6.78
C THR A 485 6.56 8.66 -7.65
N PRO A 486 6.44 7.97 -8.81
CA PRO A 486 5.24 8.07 -9.64
C PRO A 486 3.97 7.75 -8.85
N ASN A 487 2.87 8.44 -9.15
CA ASN A 487 1.56 8.32 -8.50
C ASN A 487 1.50 8.70 -7.01
N MET A 488 2.60 9.01 -6.35
CA MET A 488 2.60 9.50 -4.97
C MET A 488 1.97 10.89 -4.90
N SER A 489 1.15 11.16 -3.89
CA SER A 489 0.67 12.49 -3.54
C SER A 489 1.38 12.95 -2.26
N THR A 490 2.20 13.99 -2.38
CA THR A 490 3.04 14.46 -1.27
C THR A 490 2.60 15.85 -0.84
N TRP A 491 2.22 15.98 0.44
CA TRP A 491 1.74 17.23 1.03
C TRP A 491 2.58 17.64 2.23
N ARG A 492 3.11 18.85 2.24
CA ARG A 492 3.84 19.46 3.36
C ARG A 492 3.20 20.80 3.72
N PRO A 493 2.14 20.80 4.54
CA PRO A 493 1.36 21.97 4.86
C PRO A 493 2.07 22.91 5.86
N CYS A 494 1.80 24.22 5.73
CA CYS A 494 2.41 25.26 6.56
C CYS A 494 1.61 25.62 7.81
N ASP A 495 0.35 25.22 7.93
CA ASP A 495 -0.53 25.55 9.06
C ASP A 495 -1.74 24.60 9.14
N GLN A 496 -2.67 24.87 10.09
CA GLN A 496 -3.83 24.00 10.29
C GLN A 496 -4.80 23.96 9.11
N VAL A 497 -4.90 25.02 8.30
CA VAL A 497 -5.83 25.09 7.16
C VAL A 497 -5.31 24.22 6.02
N GLU A 498 -4.03 24.39 5.65
CA GLU A 498 -3.40 23.52 4.66
C GLU A 498 -3.39 22.05 5.13
N SER A 499 -3.17 21.80 6.44
CA SER A 499 -3.20 20.45 7.02
C SER A 499 -4.58 19.78 6.85
N ALA A 500 -5.66 20.51 7.12
CA ALA A 500 -7.02 20.00 6.96
C ALA A 500 -7.36 19.74 5.49
N VAL A 501 -6.95 20.63 4.58
CA VAL A 501 -7.13 20.42 3.13
C VAL A 501 -6.34 19.20 2.65
N ALA A 502 -5.10 19.03 3.10
CA ALA A 502 -4.28 17.86 2.75
C ALA A 502 -4.92 16.55 3.22
N TRP A 503 -5.46 16.50 4.44
CA TRP A 503 -6.21 15.34 4.95
C TRP A 503 -7.48 15.07 4.15
N LYS A 504 -8.28 16.11 3.86
CA LYS A 504 -9.49 15.96 3.02
C LYS A 504 -9.15 15.32 1.69
N LEU A 505 -8.14 15.83 1.00
CA LEU A 505 -7.73 15.33 -0.31
C LEU A 505 -7.14 13.91 -0.25
N ALA A 506 -6.40 13.57 0.81
CA ALA A 506 -5.89 12.20 1.02
C ALA A 506 -7.02 11.18 1.25
N ILE A 507 -8.07 11.57 1.97
CA ILE A 507 -9.26 10.74 2.20
C ILE A 507 -10.08 10.57 0.90
N GLU A 508 -10.19 11.60 0.09
CA GLU A 508 -10.92 11.58 -1.18
C GLU A 508 -10.17 10.83 -2.29
N ARG A 509 -8.83 10.77 -2.20
CA ARG A 509 -8.00 10.12 -3.21
C ARG A 509 -7.96 8.62 -3.05
N LYS A 510 -8.65 7.90 -3.93
CA LYS A 510 -8.77 6.44 -3.88
C LYS A 510 -7.84 5.69 -4.83
N ASP A 511 -7.23 6.41 -5.77
CA ASP A 511 -6.44 5.88 -6.88
C ASP A 511 -4.92 6.02 -6.69
N ALA A 512 -4.48 6.40 -5.50
CA ALA A 512 -3.06 6.50 -5.17
C ALA A 512 -2.81 6.77 -3.67
N PRO A 513 -1.61 6.47 -3.16
CA PRO A 513 -1.22 6.80 -1.80
C PRO A 513 -0.97 8.29 -1.60
N SER A 514 -1.11 8.75 -0.36
CA SER A 514 -0.81 10.11 0.07
C SER A 514 0.19 10.10 1.22
N ALA A 515 1.22 10.94 1.12
CA ALA A 515 2.17 11.23 2.18
C ALA A 515 1.89 12.63 2.76
N LEU A 516 1.47 12.69 4.00
CA LEU A 516 1.17 13.92 4.73
C LEU A 516 2.32 14.21 5.70
N ILE A 517 3.04 15.30 5.48
CA ILE A 517 4.30 15.61 6.13
C ILE A 517 4.13 16.80 7.08
N PHE A 518 4.43 16.61 8.36
CA PHE A 518 4.12 17.55 9.42
C PHE A 518 5.32 17.89 10.30
N SER A 519 5.40 19.14 10.75
CA SER A 519 6.44 19.66 11.63
C SER A 519 6.22 19.26 13.11
N ARG A 520 7.32 19.24 13.86
CA ARG A 520 7.32 19.16 15.34
C ARG A 520 7.12 20.53 15.96
N GLN A 521 7.73 21.57 15.40
CA GLN A 521 7.69 22.94 15.90
C GLN A 521 6.37 23.64 15.54
N ASN A 522 5.99 24.65 16.32
CA ASN A 522 4.83 25.48 16.05
C ASN A 522 5.05 26.35 14.80
N LEU A 523 4.01 26.55 14.03
CA LEU A 523 3.98 27.33 12.80
C LEU A 523 2.92 28.44 12.91
N ALA A 524 3.22 29.61 12.33
CA ALA A 524 2.28 30.71 12.29
C ALA A 524 1.22 30.48 11.21
N GLN A 525 -0.05 30.58 11.58
CA GLN A 525 -1.14 30.50 10.61
C GLN A 525 -1.13 31.68 9.67
N GLN A 526 -1.27 31.40 8.38
CA GLN A 526 -1.30 32.42 7.35
C GLN A 526 -2.73 32.93 7.09
N PRO A 527 -2.94 34.25 7.01
CA PRO A 527 -4.23 34.83 6.61
C PRO A 527 -4.46 34.58 5.11
N ARG A 528 -5.68 34.14 4.78
CA ARG A 528 -6.11 33.82 3.40
C ARG A 528 -7.52 34.32 3.13
N SER A 529 -7.78 34.73 1.90
CA SER A 529 -9.14 34.87 1.36
C SER A 529 -9.77 33.50 1.12
N ALA A 530 -11.09 33.46 0.95
CA ALA A 530 -11.80 32.22 0.60
C ALA A 530 -11.29 31.59 -0.71
N GLU A 531 -10.93 32.39 -1.70
CA GLU A 531 -10.34 31.93 -2.96
C GLU A 531 -8.97 31.28 -2.72
N GLN A 532 -8.13 31.88 -1.89
CA GLN A 532 -6.82 31.31 -1.55
C GLN A 532 -6.96 29.98 -0.79
N VAL A 533 -7.92 29.87 0.10
CA VAL A 533 -8.23 28.59 0.77
C VAL A 533 -8.64 27.52 -0.25
N ALA A 534 -9.51 27.85 -1.19
CA ALA A 534 -9.92 26.93 -2.25
C ALA A 534 -8.72 26.52 -3.15
N ASN A 535 -7.79 27.44 -3.39
CA ASN A 535 -6.61 27.18 -4.22
C ASN A 535 -5.55 26.31 -3.54
N ILE A 536 -5.60 26.07 -2.23
CA ILE A 536 -4.71 25.11 -1.54
C ILE A 536 -4.76 23.73 -2.22
N ALA A 537 -5.95 23.28 -2.59
CA ALA A 537 -6.17 22.00 -3.26
C ALA A 537 -5.43 21.86 -4.61
N LYS A 538 -5.03 22.97 -5.21
CA LYS A 538 -4.24 22.99 -6.45
C LYS A 538 -2.74 22.75 -6.22
N GLY A 539 -2.31 22.63 -4.97
CA GLY A 539 -0.94 22.25 -4.59
C GLY A 539 0.09 23.36 -4.58
N GLY A 540 -0.17 24.47 -5.26
CA GLY A 540 0.64 25.69 -5.24
C GLY A 540 -0.23 26.88 -5.55
N TYR A 541 -0.15 27.96 -4.76
CA TYR A 541 -1.00 29.13 -4.92
C TYR A 541 -0.31 30.40 -4.44
N ILE A 542 -0.79 31.54 -4.92
CA ILE A 542 -0.30 32.85 -4.53
C ILE A 542 -0.82 33.18 -3.12
N LEU A 543 0.08 33.22 -2.15
CA LEU A 543 -0.24 33.58 -0.76
C LEU A 543 -0.13 35.08 -0.51
N LYS A 544 0.92 35.73 -1.03
CA LYS A 544 1.10 37.19 -1.04
C LYS A 544 1.46 37.64 -2.45
N ASP A 545 0.97 38.82 -2.84
CA ASP A 545 1.27 39.37 -4.16
C ASP A 545 1.60 40.86 -4.10
N CYS A 546 2.18 41.36 -5.18
CA CYS A 546 2.42 42.79 -5.40
C CYS A 546 1.44 43.37 -6.42
N ALA A 547 1.39 44.67 -6.54
CA ALA A 547 0.68 45.32 -7.64
C ALA A 547 1.45 45.12 -8.96
N GLY A 548 0.76 44.53 -9.96
CA GLY A 548 1.35 44.27 -11.28
C GLY A 548 2.19 43.02 -11.34
N GLN A 549 3.21 42.99 -12.19
CA GLN A 549 4.07 41.82 -12.35
C GLN A 549 5.18 41.82 -11.30
N PRO A 550 5.38 40.68 -10.57
CA PRO A 550 6.46 40.58 -9.61
C PRO A 550 7.84 40.57 -10.32
N GLU A 551 8.81 41.19 -9.69
CA GLU A 551 10.23 41.10 -10.10
C GLU A 551 10.94 39.91 -9.43
N LEU A 552 10.37 39.39 -8.33
CA LEU A 552 10.87 38.25 -7.57
C LEU A 552 9.71 37.34 -7.08
N ILE A 553 9.90 36.03 -7.16
CA ILE A 553 8.98 35.06 -6.58
C ILE A 553 9.72 34.28 -5.50
N LEU A 554 9.17 34.24 -4.28
CA LEU A 554 9.57 33.38 -3.18
C LEU A 554 8.63 32.17 -3.17
N ILE A 555 9.17 30.96 -3.30
CA ILE A 555 8.43 29.70 -3.26
C ILE A 555 8.79 28.99 -1.95
N ALA A 556 7.81 28.67 -1.12
CA ALA A 556 8.06 28.00 0.13
C ALA A 556 7.00 26.93 0.44
N THR A 557 7.33 26.01 1.31
CA THR A 557 6.44 24.94 1.74
C THR A 557 6.67 24.63 3.22
N GLY A 558 5.64 24.11 3.90
CA GLY A 558 5.75 23.74 5.31
C GLY A 558 6.21 24.88 6.21
N SER A 559 7.12 24.59 7.11
CA SER A 559 7.64 25.55 8.09
C SER A 559 8.35 26.76 7.50
N GLU A 560 8.81 26.70 6.25
CA GLU A 560 9.55 27.81 5.63
C GLU A 560 8.65 28.85 4.99
N VAL A 561 7.33 28.63 4.93
CA VAL A 561 6.37 29.62 4.41
C VAL A 561 6.40 30.90 5.25
N GLU A 562 6.52 30.81 6.56
CA GLU A 562 6.60 31.99 7.44
C GLU A 562 7.86 32.84 7.17
N LEU A 563 9.00 32.19 6.83
CA LEU A 563 10.23 32.90 6.45
C LEU A 563 10.05 33.68 5.15
N ALA A 564 9.39 33.05 4.17
CA ALA A 564 9.08 33.72 2.89
C ALA A 564 8.15 34.91 3.07
N VAL A 565 7.13 34.79 3.94
CA VAL A 565 6.20 35.88 4.25
C VAL A 565 6.92 37.02 4.99
N ALA A 566 7.76 36.72 6.00
CA ALA A 566 8.53 37.73 6.69
C ALA A 566 9.52 38.46 5.77
N ALA A 567 10.17 37.74 4.86
CA ALA A 567 11.05 38.34 3.85
C ALA A 567 10.25 39.21 2.84
N TYR A 568 9.06 38.76 2.44
CA TYR A 568 8.15 39.55 1.61
C TYR A 568 7.80 40.89 2.26
N GLU A 569 7.47 40.90 3.55
CA GLU A 569 7.11 42.13 4.27
C GLU A 569 8.27 43.15 4.28
N GLN A 570 9.51 42.66 4.55
CA GLN A 570 10.70 43.52 4.52
C GLN A 570 11.01 44.06 3.12
N LEU A 571 11.01 43.20 2.10
CA LEU A 571 11.32 43.60 0.73
C LEU A 571 10.27 44.55 0.14
N SER A 572 8.98 44.31 0.45
CA SER A 572 7.88 45.15 0.03
C SER A 572 7.95 46.54 0.67
N ALA A 573 8.34 46.62 1.96
CA ALA A 573 8.58 47.92 2.63
C ALA A 573 9.73 48.70 2.00
N GLU A 574 10.68 48.02 1.34
CA GLU A 574 11.76 48.63 0.56
C GLU A 574 11.35 48.94 -0.91
N GLY A 575 10.07 48.76 -1.26
CA GLY A 575 9.54 49.04 -2.59
C GLY A 575 9.80 47.97 -3.66
N LYS A 576 10.16 46.73 -3.23
CA LYS A 576 10.35 45.61 -4.17
C LYS A 576 9.02 44.93 -4.50
N ALA A 577 8.84 44.59 -5.78
CA ALA A 577 7.66 43.88 -6.27
C ALA A 577 7.85 42.36 -6.09
N VAL A 578 7.41 41.84 -4.95
CA VAL A 578 7.63 40.41 -4.55
C VAL A 578 6.31 39.65 -4.49
N ARG A 579 6.34 38.40 -4.93
CA ARG A 579 5.26 37.43 -4.75
C ARG A 579 5.72 36.29 -3.83
N VAL A 580 4.83 35.81 -2.95
CA VAL A 580 5.03 34.57 -2.20
C VAL A 580 4.05 33.50 -2.70
N VAL A 581 4.60 32.36 -3.06
CA VAL A 581 3.84 31.16 -3.42
C VAL A 581 4.00 30.12 -2.31
N SER A 582 2.90 29.74 -1.68
CA SER A 582 2.87 28.53 -0.84
C SER A 582 2.67 27.32 -1.75
N MET A 583 3.55 26.33 -1.62
CA MET A 583 3.57 25.12 -2.46
C MET A 583 3.46 23.84 -1.60
N PRO A 584 2.32 23.60 -0.95
CA PRO A 584 2.17 22.43 -0.09
C PRO A 584 2.27 21.10 -0.83
N SER A 585 2.00 21.06 -2.15
CA SER A 585 2.10 19.84 -2.95
C SER A 585 2.53 20.14 -4.40
N THR A 586 3.76 19.76 -4.72
CA THR A 586 4.31 19.97 -6.06
C THR A 586 3.64 19.09 -7.12
N ASP A 587 3.28 17.87 -6.78
CA ASP A 587 2.60 16.95 -7.71
C ASP A 587 1.15 17.37 -8.02
N ALA A 588 0.45 17.96 -7.08
CA ALA A 588 -0.87 18.54 -7.30
C ALA A 588 -0.77 19.81 -8.17
N PHE A 589 0.24 20.66 -7.94
CA PHE A 589 0.50 21.85 -8.75
C PHE A 589 0.86 21.50 -10.20
N ASP A 590 1.73 20.52 -10.39
CA ASP A 590 2.17 20.09 -11.72
C ASP A 590 1.03 19.55 -12.60
N LYS A 591 -0.03 19.03 -12.00
CA LYS A 591 -1.24 18.53 -12.67
C LYS A 591 -2.21 19.64 -13.09
N GLN A 592 -2.01 20.87 -12.60
CA GLN A 592 -2.86 22.00 -13.01
C GLN A 592 -2.65 22.34 -14.49
N ASP A 593 -3.65 22.99 -15.09
CA ASP A 593 -3.53 23.47 -16.46
C ASP A 593 -2.42 24.52 -16.63
N ALA A 594 -2.01 24.74 -17.86
CA ALA A 594 -0.91 25.65 -18.16
C ALA A 594 -1.23 27.10 -17.77
N ALA A 595 -2.49 27.51 -17.87
CA ALA A 595 -2.91 28.87 -17.54
C ALA A 595 -2.79 29.13 -16.03
N TYR A 596 -3.22 28.19 -15.19
CA TYR A 596 -3.07 28.30 -13.74
C TYR A 596 -1.59 28.31 -13.32
N ARG A 597 -0.79 27.41 -13.86
CA ARG A 597 0.65 27.35 -13.55
C ARG A 597 1.37 28.63 -13.95
N GLU A 598 1.02 29.19 -15.13
CA GLU A 598 1.56 30.48 -15.60
C GLU A 598 1.10 31.64 -14.73
N ALA A 599 -0.14 31.63 -14.24
CA ALA A 599 -0.63 32.67 -13.34
C ALA A 599 0.12 32.70 -12.01
N VAL A 600 0.45 31.50 -11.46
CA VAL A 600 1.15 31.35 -10.18
C VAL A 600 2.66 31.59 -10.34
N LEU A 601 3.28 30.99 -11.34
CA LEU A 601 4.73 31.05 -11.64
C LEU A 601 4.98 31.53 -13.09
N PRO A 602 4.76 32.81 -13.39
CA PRO A 602 4.92 33.33 -14.75
C PRO A 602 6.31 33.04 -15.31
N ALA A 603 6.39 32.49 -16.52
CA ALA A 603 7.65 32.13 -17.17
C ALA A 603 8.58 33.34 -17.38
N ALA A 604 7.99 34.54 -17.56
CA ALA A 604 8.73 35.80 -17.70
C ALA A 604 9.47 36.21 -16.41
N VAL A 605 9.07 35.68 -15.23
CA VAL A 605 9.72 36.00 -13.94
C VAL A 605 10.71 34.89 -13.62
N THR A 606 11.96 35.09 -13.98
CA THR A 606 13.05 34.10 -13.79
C THR A 606 13.79 34.25 -12.46
N LYS A 607 13.66 35.40 -11.79
CA LYS A 607 14.23 35.62 -10.45
C LYS A 607 13.32 34.94 -9.42
N ARG A 608 13.69 33.71 -9.02
CA ARG A 608 12.93 32.89 -8.10
C ARG A 608 13.82 32.34 -7.02
N ILE A 609 13.31 32.26 -5.79
CA ILE A 609 13.98 31.62 -4.64
C ILE A 609 13.05 30.56 -4.08
N ALA A 610 13.51 29.31 -3.99
CA ALA A 610 12.83 28.26 -3.25
C ALA A 610 13.43 28.15 -1.83
N ILE A 611 12.57 27.89 -0.85
CA ILE A 611 12.94 27.82 0.57
C ILE A 611 12.30 26.56 1.16
N GLU A 612 13.11 25.56 1.47
CA GLU A 612 12.67 24.33 2.11
C GLU A 612 13.82 23.67 2.88
N ALA A 613 13.59 23.33 4.14
CA ALA A 613 14.53 22.59 4.98
C ALA A 613 14.56 21.09 4.59
N SER A 614 14.92 20.82 3.34
CA SER A 614 15.09 19.53 2.69
C SER A 614 16.17 19.68 1.63
N ILE A 615 16.56 18.59 0.95
CA ILE A 615 17.58 18.63 -0.10
C ILE A 615 17.27 19.69 -1.17
N ALA A 616 18.26 20.50 -1.47
CA ALA A 616 18.10 21.66 -2.36
C ALA A 616 17.76 21.28 -3.81
N ASP A 617 18.35 20.21 -4.32
CA ASP A 617 18.39 19.87 -5.75
C ASP A 617 17.00 19.68 -6.38
N PHE A 618 16.01 19.26 -5.62
CA PHE A 618 14.64 19.07 -6.11
C PHE A 618 14.03 20.37 -6.72
N TRP A 619 14.40 21.51 -6.17
CA TRP A 619 13.76 22.79 -6.49
C TRP A 619 14.22 23.43 -7.81
N TYR A 620 15.29 22.94 -8.46
CA TYR A 620 15.74 23.45 -9.75
C TYR A 620 14.66 23.44 -10.84
N LYS A 621 13.73 22.48 -10.76
CA LYS A 621 12.57 22.40 -11.66
C LYS A 621 11.71 23.69 -11.65
N TYR A 622 11.61 24.35 -10.50
CA TYR A 622 10.73 25.49 -10.29
C TYR A 622 11.47 26.84 -10.35
N VAL A 623 12.72 26.86 -9.94
CA VAL A 623 13.52 28.11 -9.92
C VAL A 623 14.40 28.26 -11.15
N GLY A 624 14.70 27.18 -11.87
CA GLY A 624 15.67 27.19 -12.98
C GLY A 624 17.11 27.37 -12.49
N PHE A 625 18.09 27.31 -13.41
CA PHE A 625 19.51 27.49 -13.08
C PHE A 625 19.88 28.94 -12.70
N GLY A 626 19.06 29.93 -13.09
CA GLY A 626 19.25 31.31 -12.71
C GLY A 626 18.63 31.72 -11.38
N GLY A 627 17.80 30.85 -10.80
CA GLY A 627 17.21 31.07 -9.49
C GLY A 627 18.13 30.63 -8.34
N ARG A 628 17.62 30.75 -7.11
CA ARG A 628 18.36 30.36 -5.91
C ARG A 628 17.53 29.40 -5.07
N ILE A 629 18.21 28.59 -4.27
CA ILE A 629 17.58 27.63 -3.37
C ILE A 629 18.21 27.79 -1.98
N ILE A 630 17.38 28.03 -0.98
CA ILE A 630 17.75 27.92 0.43
C ILE A 630 17.25 26.56 0.89
N GLY A 631 18.16 25.59 0.90
CA GLY A 631 17.90 24.17 1.17
C GLY A 631 19.11 23.49 1.79
N MET A 632 18.93 22.23 2.17
CA MET A 632 20.01 21.41 2.74
C MET A 632 20.93 20.89 1.63
N THR A 633 22.22 20.88 1.89
CA THR A 633 23.26 20.29 1.03
C THR A 633 24.13 19.27 1.79
N SER A 634 23.80 19.06 3.05
CA SER A 634 24.45 18.09 3.96
C SER A 634 23.41 17.56 4.92
N PHE A 635 23.78 16.54 5.70
CA PHE A 635 23.01 16.12 6.86
C PHE A 635 22.94 17.24 7.89
N GLY A 636 21.95 17.14 8.80
CA GLY A 636 21.80 18.07 9.93
C GLY A 636 22.80 17.86 11.05
N GLU A 637 22.55 18.48 12.19
CA GLU A 637 23.38 18.41 13.40
C GLU A 637 22.51 18.25 14.64
N SER A 638 23.09 17.79 15.75
CA SER A 638 22.39 17.66 17.03
C SER A 638 22.48 18.97 17.81
N ALA A 639 21.41 19.76 17.78
CA ALA A 639 21.31 21.03 18.50
C ALA A 639 19.83 21.46 18.60
N PRO A 640 19.49 22.48 19.43
CA PRO A 640 18.16 23.08 19.42
C PRO A 640 17.75 23.58 18.02
N ALA A 641 16.51 23.36 17.65
CA ALA A 641 16.00 23.66 16.30
C ALA A 641 16.33 25.09 15.82
N GLY A 642 16.17 26.11 16.69
CA GLY A 642 16.47 27.50 16.33
C GLY A 642 17.94 27.76 16.00
N GLU A 643 18.87 27.01 16.60
CA GLU A 643 20.29 27.09 16.27
C GLU A 643 20.58 26.43 14.91
N LEU A 644 19.92 25.29 14.64
CA LEU A 644 20.05 24.58 13.39
C LEU A 644 19.52 25.41 12.21
N PHE A 645 18.35 26.03 12.35
CA PHE A 645 17.82 26.91 11.31
C PHE A 645 18.78 28.07 10.99
N LYS A 646 19.41 28.66 12.02
CA LYS A 646 20.44 29.68 11.82
C LYS A 646 21.68 29.14 11.13
N LEU A 647 22.19 28.00 11.62
CA LEU A 647 23.40 27.36 11.09
C LEU A 647 23.27 27.07 9.58
N PHE A 648 22.12 26.50 9.18
CA PHE A 648 21.85 26.12 7.79
C PHE A 648 21.24 27.26 6.93
N GLY A 649 21.10 28.46 7.50
CA GLY A 649 20.71 29.65 6.76
C GLY A 649 19.21 29.82 6.51
N PHE A 650 18.37 29.09 7.23
CA PHE A 650 16.91 29.25 7.19
C PHE A 650 16.48 30.41 8.10
N THR A 651 16.83 31.63 7.71
CA THR A 651 16.48 32.86 8.43
C THR A 651 15.94 33.89 7.47
N THR A 652 15.09 34.78 7.97
CA THR A 652 14.51 35.88 7.19
C THR A 652 15.61 36.77 6.59
N GLU A 653 16.65 37.05 7.38
CA GLU A 653 17.78 37.88 6.96
C GLU A 653 18.52 37.28 5.76
N ASN A 654 18.71 35.95 5.78
CA ASN A 654 19.35 35.25 4.65
C ASN A 654 18.45 35.26 3.39
N VAL A 655 17.14 35.04 3.55
CA VAL A 655 16.18 35.15 2.42
C VAL A 655 16.23 36.53 1.81
N VAL A 656 16.17 37.60 2.59
CA VAL A 656 16.25 38.99 2.15
C VAL A 656 17.59 39.28 1.46
N LYS A 657 18.70 38.81 2.05
CA LYS A 657 20.05 38.95 1.43
C LYS A 657 20.09 38.26 0.07
N GLN A 658 19.69 37.00 -0.02
CA GLN A 658 19.67 36.25 -1.28
C GLN A 658 18.77 36.93 -2.35
N ALA A 659 17.63 37.47 -1.92
CA ALA A 659 16.72 38.21 -2.78
C ALA A 659 17.36 39.47 -3.36
N LYS A 660 18.00 40.28 -2.49
CA LYS A 660 18.69 41.50 -2.93
C LYS A 660 19.84 41.22 -3.90
N GLU A 661 20.64 40.20 -3.63
CA GLU A 661 21.72 39.76 -4.51
C GLU A 661 21.20 39.25 -5.88
N LEU A 662 20.04 38.58 -5.89
CA LEU A 662 19.42 38.10 -7.14
C LEU A 662 18.77 39.24 -7.93
N LEU A 663 18.30 40.28 -7.25
CA LEU A 663 17.68 41.46 -7.86
C LEU A 663 18.72 42.47 -8.40
N ALA A 664 19.93 42.51 -7.82
CA ALA A 664 21.03 43.33 -8.29
C ALA A 664 21.51 42.91 -9.70
#